data_8eb4ee9091705700d978f7ceb841a9f1
#
_entry.id   8eb4ee9091705700d978f7ceb841a9f1
#
_cell.length_a   1.000
_cell.length_b   1.000
_cell.length_c   1.000
_cell.angle_alpha   90.00
_cell.angle_beta   90.00
_cell.angle_gamma   90.00
#
_symmetry.space_group_name_H-M   'P 1'
#
loop_
_entity.id
_entity.type
_entity.pdbx_description
1 polymer ?
#
loop_
_entity_poly.entity_id
_entity_poly.type
_entity_poly.pdbx_seq_one_letter_code
_entity_poly.pdbx_strand_id
1 'polypeptide(L)'
;MKTIYKSLLLMGVCSSATAPSMAMTEEADSTHHQPLTETNVKLNEVVVTGLTGQQKLVTSASPISVVSPKQLESQPSTNIIDAISRQPGVSQITTGSGISKPVIRGMGYNRVVVVNDGIRQEGQQWGDEHGVEIDAASVHSVEILKGPASLMYGSDALAGVIVFNSAPVLPMGEMGANVMSGYQSNNGLFDYSLNFAGNKQGFVWNSRYSGKMAHAYKNRYDGYVYGSAYREQSFMQMLGWNHNGGHTHLTLDYYHLTPGIVEGERDEETGILAMPDGFNPKSYGRSLPFQQIHHYKAVLDNMWYVGEGNIKLLAAYQQNRRQEFEESRDECGLDLMLHTVNYDLHYTSPMLGAWKIATGINGMWQESVNKGSEFLIPDYRLFDYGLFATATCSINKMNLSGGVRYDHRHLHGDALVEDNDNDNADRVERFKNFSRGFDGFSGSLGMAYELLPNLNFKANVSCGFRAPNISELASNGEHEGTQRYEIGNTALKPEQSCQLDLGLDYTSQIVSAQLSLFANRISNYIFSTRLVDSNGNHVITDGSDTYQFTSGDARLMGGEVYVDVHPLERLHISNSFSYVNAVQLHQQSDAKYLPFTPAPRWLGDVRYEIMCDGRTFDHMYVKLAVDCNLRQNHYYAAGGTETSTPSYTLLNLYAGTDIKSHGRRIASVYASCENITNRAYQNHLSRLKYFDVNKATGRMGVFNMGRNFTVKVVVPISL
;
A
#
# COMPACT_ATOMS: atom_id res chain seq x y z
N MET A 1 -11.45 39.40 -10.40
CA MET A 1 -11.46 38.52 -11.58
C MET A 1 -11.27 39.36 -12.85
N LYS A 2 -10.03 39.62 -13.23
CA LYS A 2 -9.57 40.25 -14.51
C LYS A 2 -8.16 40.82 -14.25
N THR A 3 -7.13 39.97 -14.24
CA THR A 3 -5.71 40.40 -14.41
C THR A 3 -4.74 39.23 -14.21
N ILE A 4 -4.97 38.03 -14.81
CA ILE A 4 -3.98 36.94 -14.91
C ILE A 4 -4.12 36.22 -16.26
N TYR A 5 -4.28 36.96 -17.36
CA TYR A 5 -4.29 36.39 -18.70
C TYR A 5 -3.44 37.23 -19.66
N LYS A 6 -2.16 37.46 -19.33
CA LYS A 6 -1.20 38.05 -20.29
C LYS A 6 0.23 37.79 -19.78
N SER A 7 0.74 36.60 -19.91
CA SER A 7 2.20 36.33 -19.88
C SER A 7 2.52 34.85 -20.17
N LEU A 8 1.93 34.26 -21.20
CA LEU A 8 2.34 32.95 -21.71
C LEU A 8 2.19 32.92 -23.22
N LEU A 9 2.93 33.82 -23.92
CA LEU A 9 3.09 33.76 -25.35
C LEU A 9 4.37 34.52 -25.73
N LEU A 10 5.53 33.85 -25.62
CA LEU A 10 6.76 34.19 -26.38
C LEU A 10 7.85 33.21 -26.00
N MET A 11 8.04 32.18 -26.80
CA MET A 11 9.31 31.56 -27.16
C MET A 11 9.03 30.47 -28.19
N GLY A 12 8.89 30.89 -29.40
CA GLY A 12 9.02 30.06 -30.57
C GLY A 12 10.21 30.57 -31.38
N VAL A 13 10.86 29.61 -32.07
CA VAL A 13 11.84 29.80 -33.13
C VAL A 13 13.31 29.93 -32.67
N CYS A 14 14.04 28.81 -32.78
CA CYS A 14 15.41 28.84 -33.37
C CYS A 14 15.76 27.46 -33.96
N SER A 15 15.73 27.45 -35.25
CA SER A 15 16.69 26.95 -36.26
C SER A 15 17.32 25.57 -36.13
N SER A 16 16.98 24.77 -37.14
CA SER A 16 17.62 23.60 -37.68
C SER A 16 19.18 23.72 -37.84
N ALA A 17 19.90 22.76 -37.26
CA ALA A 17 21.22 22.38 -37.71
C ALA A 17 21.25 20.86 -37.88
N THR A 18 21.43 20.44 -39.13
CA THR A 18 21.63 19.05 -39.56
C THR A 18 23.05 18.61 -39.22
N ALA A 19 23.23 17.56 -38.49
CA ALA A 19 24.46 16.80 -38.40
C ALA A 19 24.24 15.34 -38.84
N PRO A 20 25.21 14.68 -39.48
CA PRO A 20 24.99 13.44 -40.20
C PRO A 20 24.87 12.24 -39.25
N SER A 21 23.93 11.34 -39.56
CA SER A 21 23.73 10.06 -38.89
C SER A 21 24.93 9.14 -39.19
N MET A 22 25.65 8.73 -38.15
CA MET A 22 26.39 7.46 -38.18
C MET A 22 25.43 6.36 -37.70
N ALA A 23 25.05 5.51 -38.61
CA ALA A 23 24.36 4.27 -38.32
C ALA A 23 25.30 3.33 -37.55
N MET A 24 25.12 3.19 -36.25
CA MET A 24 25.61 2.00 -35.56
C MET A 24 24.55 0.90 -35.78
N THR A 25 24.94 -0.13 -36.48
CA THR A 25 24.26 -1.41 -36.55
C THR A 25 24.40 -2.06 -35.17
N GLU A 26 23.38 -1.91 -34.31
CA GLU A 26 23.19 -2.84 -33.21
C GLU A 26 22.71 -4.17 -33.81
N GLU A 27 23.51 -5.19 -33.62
CA GLU A 27 23.08 -6.57 -33.79
C GLU A 27 21.88 -6.78 -32.86
N ALA A 28 20.71 -6.94 -33.45
CA ALA A 28 19.53 -7.37 -32.74
C ALA A 28 19.75 -8.80 -32.22
N ASP A 29 20.22 -8.89 -30.98
CA ASP A 29 20.17 -10.15 -30.24
C ASP A 29 18.69 -10.49 -30.07
N SER A 30 18.22 -11.42 -30.90
CA SER A 30 16.89 -11.98 -30.84
C SER A 30 16.79 -12.85 -29.58
N THR A 31 16.69 -12.20 -28.44
CA THR A 31 16.29 -12.89 -27.21
C THR A 31 14.86 -13.37 -27.39
N HIS A 32 14.73 -14.65 -27.67
CA HIS A 32 13.48 -15.38 -27.48
C HIS A 32 12.89 -14.97 -26.14
N HIS A 33 11.73 -14.31 -26.16
CA HIS A 33 10.89 -14.17 -24.99
C HIS A 33 10.50 -15.57 -24.51
N GLN A 34 11.31 -16.15 -23.62
CA GLN A 34 10.85 -17.28 -22.82
C GLN A 34 9.75 -16.72 -21.90
N PRO A 35 8.55 -17.31 -21.91
CA PRO A 35 7.53 -16.92 -20.97
C PRO A 35 8.11 -17.14 -19.56
N LEU A 36 8.15 -16.07 -18.76
CA LEU A 36 8.54 -16.12 -17.36
C LEU A 36 7.58 -17.08 -16.65
N THR A 37 8.03 -18.27 -16.38
CA THR A 37 7.32 -19.18 -15.47
C THR A 37 7.40 -18.60 -14.05
N GLU A 38 6.30 -18.64 -13.30
CA GLU A 38 6.18 -18.05 -11.94
C GLU A 38 7.31 -18.45 -10.98
N THR A 39 8.00 -19.50 -11.28
CA THR A 39 8.89 -20.24 -10.38
C THR A 39 10.36 -20.04 -10.63
N ASN A 40 10.74 -19.30 -11.67
CA ASN A 40 12.14 -19.05 -12.01
C ASN A 40 12.46 -17.56 -12.17
N VAL A 41 11.88 -16.69 -11.34
CA VAL A 41 12.44 -15.35 -11.19
C VAL A 41 13.74 -15.52 -10.40
N LYS A 42 14.84 -15.79 -11.13
CA LYS A 42 16.16 -15.73 -10.51
C LYS A 42 16.28 -14.32 -9.93
N LEU A 43 16.57 -14.19 -8.63
CA LEU A 43 16.75 -12.89 -7.94
C LEU A 43 17.67 -11.94 -8.73
N ASN A 44 18.58 -12.51 -9.56
CA ASN A 44 19.48 -11.78 -10.43
C ASN A 44 18.80 -11.09 -11.62
N GLU A 45 17.59 -11.47 -11.98
CA GLU A 45 16.85 -10.95 -13.16
C GLU A 45 15.79 -9.92 -12.77
N VAL A 46 15.41 -9.83 -11.49
CA VAL A 46 14.44 -8.85 -11.01
C VAL A 46 15.06 -7.47 -11.00
N VAL A 47 14.46 -6.56 -11.73
CA VAL A 47 14.85 -5.14 -11.77
C VAL A 47 13.86 -4.36 -10.94
N VAL A 48 14.36 -3.49 -10.05
CA VAL A 48 13.57 -2.58 -9.22
C VAL A 48 13.75 -1.16 -9.72
N THR A 49 12.68 -0.39 -9.73
CA THR A 49 12.62 0.98 -10.25
C THR A 49 12.52 2.03 -9.15
N GLY A 50 12.11 1.63 -7.95
CA GLY A 50 11.93 2.49 -6.78
C GLY A 50 13.22 3.04 -6.13
N LEU A 51 14.36 2.92 -6.79
CA LEU A 51 15.67 3.42 -6.36
C LEU A 51 16.20 4.48 -7.34
N THR A 52 17.43 4.93 -7.14
CA THR A 52 18.16 5.95 -7.96
C THR A 52 18.17 5.67 -9.47
N GLY A 53 17.60 4.58 -9.90
CA GLY A 53 17.46 4.10 -11.28
C GLY A 53 17.19 2.61 -11.26
N GLN A 54 16.96 2.03 -12.44
CA GLN A 54 16.78 0.59 -12.56
C GLN A 54 18.01 -0.16 -12.01
N GLN A 55 17.78 -1.00 -11.02
CA GLN A 55 18.81 -1.85 -10.40
C GLN A 55 18.31 -3.29 -10.29
N LYS A 56 19.23 -4.25 -10.38
CA LYS A 56 18.91 -5.64 -10.08
C LYS A 56 18.69 -5.79 -8.57
N LEU A 57 17.68 -6.53 -8.17
CA LEU A 57 17.35 -6.77 -6.76
C LEU A 57 18.55 -7.32 -5.97
N VAL A 58 19.36 -8.17 -6.60
CA VAL A 58 20.55 -8.78 -5.97
C VAL A 58 21.63 -7.75 -5.65
N THR A 59 21.75 -6.67 -6.44
CA THR A 59 22.76 -5.61 -6.25
C THR A 59 22.27 -4.46 -5.36
N SER A 60 20.98 -4.44 -5.01
CA SER A 60 20.44 -3.45 -4.08
C SER A 60 20.85 -3.78 -2.65
N ALA A 61 21.42 -2.80 -1.94
CA ALA A 61 21.75 -2.89 -0.53
C ALA A 61 20.51 -2.79 0.38
N SER A 62 19.46 -2.11 -0.09
CA SER A 62 18.21 -1.95 0.67
C SER A 62 17.37 -3.22 0.60
N PRO A 63 16.66 -3.60 1.68
CA PRO A 63 15.76 -4.74 1.67
C PRO A 63 14.49 -4.39 0.86
N ILE A 64 14.28 -5.11 -0.24
CA ILE A 64 13.16 -4.90 -1.17
C ILE A 64 12.44 -6.23 -1.38
N SER A 65 11.11 -6.20 -1.35
CA SER A 65 10.26 -7.29 -1.82
C SER A 65 9.54 -6.87 -3.10
N VAL A 66 9.42 -7.78 -4.06
CA VAL A 66 8.72 -7.53 -5.33
C VAL A 66 7.59 -8.53 -5.48
N VAL A 67 6.40 -8.03 -5.80
CA VAL A 67 5.24 -8.85 -6.19
C VAL A 67 5.10 -8.78 -7.69
N SER A 68 5.25 -9.93 -8.34
CA SER A 68 5.21 -10.03 -9.79
C SER A 68 3.79 -9.95 -10.35
N PRO A 69 3.64 -9.61 -11.65
CA PRO A 69 2.33 -9.61 -12.32
C PRO A 69 1.60 -10.94 -12.20
N LYS A 70 2.33 -12.04 -12.33
CA LYS A 70 1.76 -13.39 -12.27
C LYS A 70 1.26 -13.74 -10.86
N GLN A 71 1.95 -13.27 -9.80
CA GLN A 71 1.47 -13.41 -8.42
C GLN A 71 0.17 -12.65 -8.20
N LEU A 72 0.06 -11.41 -8.68
CA LEU A 72 -1.17 -10.60 -8.60
C LEU A 72 -2.31 -11.21 -9.41
N GLU A 73 -2.01 -11.79 -10.58
CA GLU A 73 -3.00 -12.42 -11.44
C GLU A 73 -3.53 -13.73 -10.85
N SER A 74 -2.64 -14.59 -10.32
CA SER A 74 -2.97 -15.95 -9.90
C SER A 74 -3.54 -16.08 -8.50
N GLN A 75 -3.37 -15.06 -7.64
CA GLN A 75 -3.82 -15.10 -6.26
C GLN A 75 -5.11 -14.29 -6.07
N PRO A 76 -6.14 -14.85 -5.41
CA PRO A 76 -7.32 -14.10 -5.05
C PRO A 76 -6.99 -13.09 -3.96
N SER A 77 -7.62 -11.93 -4.01
CA SER A 77 -7.53 -10.90 -2.99
C SER A 77 -8.82 -10.07 -2.95
N THR A 78 -9.13 -9.48 -1.82
CA THR A 78 -10.24 -8.55 -1.68
C THR A 78 -9.87 -7.15 -2.18
N ASN A 79 -8.64 -6.74 -1.91
CA ASN A 79 -8.06 -5.47 -2.34
C ASN A 79 -6.56 -5.62 -2.58
N ILE A 80 -5.88 -4.56 -3.04
CA ILE A 80 -4.46 -4.63 -3.39
C ILE A 80 -3.55 -4.81 -2.15
N ILE A 81 -3.94 -4.30 -0.98
CA ILE A 81 -3.16 -4.47 0.25
C ILE A 81 -3.22 -5.91 0.75
N ASP A 82 -4.39 -6.57 0.62
CA ASP A 82 -4.53 -8.01 0.89
C ASP A 82 -3.59 -8.84 -0.01
N ALA A 83 -3.49 -8.50 -1.30
CA ALA A 83 -2.59 -9.18 -2.23
C ALA A 83 -1.11 -9.11 -1.80
N ILE A 84 -0.65 -7.95 -1.33
CA ILE A 84 0.76 -7.75 -0.94
C ILE A 84 1.07 -8.20 0.50
N SER A 85 0.06 -8.35 1.36
CA SER A 85 0.23 -8.76 2.76
C SER A 85 0.78 -10.19 2.93
N ARG A 86 0.89 -10.93 1.84
CA ARG A 86 1.52 -12.27 1.78
C ARG A 86 3.05 -12.21 1.62
N GLN A 87 3.63 -11.02 1.53
CA GLN A 87 5.08 -10.84 1.52
C GLN A 87 5.65 -10.89 2.94
N PRO A 88 6.87 -11.47 3.16
CA PRO A 88 7.50 -11.47 4.46
C PRO A 88 7.62 -10.05 5.05
N GLY A 89 7.29 -9.88 6.33
CA GLY A 89 7.36 -8.59 7.03
C GLY A 89 6.31 -7.56 6.60
N VAL A 90 5.35 -7.95 5.75
CA VAL A 90 4.21 -7.10 5.34
C VAL A 90 2.93 -7.66 5.95
N SER A 91 2.14 -6.80 6.55
CA SER A 91 0.84 -7.11 7.15
C SER A 91 -0.16 -6.02 6.76
N GLN A 92 -1.40 -6.16 7.21
CA GLN A 92 -2.45 -5.16 6.95
C GLN A 92 -3.30 -4.91 8.20
N ILE A 93 -3.66 -3.66 8.44
CA ILE A 93 -4.74 -3.26 9.33
C ILE A 93 -6.03 -3.30 8.51
N THR A 94 -7.10 -3.88 9.07
CA THR A 94 -8.39 -4.00 8.38
C THR A 94 -9.55 -3.60 9.28
N THR A 95 -10.55 -2.91 8.71
CA THR A 95 -11.83 -2.57 9.35
C THR A 95 -13.01 -3.21 8.59
N GLY A 96 -12.77 -4.34 7.95
CA GLY A 96 -13.70 -5.06 7.09
C GLY A 96 -12.99 -5.63 5.88
N SER A 97 -13.73 -6.13 4.89
CA SER A 97 -13.13 -6.74 3.69
C SER A 97 -12.77 -5.72 2.60
N GLY A 98 -13.39 -4.54 2.62
CA GLY A 98 -13.16 -3.46 1.64
C GLY A 98 -12.11 -2.43 2.06
N ILE A 99 -11.68 -2.40 3.31
CA ILE A 99 -10.82 -1.36 3.89
C ILE A 99 -9.55 -1.97 4.45
N SER A 100 -8.38 -1.54 3.93
CA SER A 100 -7.08 -2.05 4.38
C SER A 100 -5.99 -0.99 4.30
N LYS A 101 -5.07 -1.02 5.27
CA LYS A 101 -3.83 -0.23 5.30
C LYS A 101 -2.61 -1.13 5.44
N PRO A 102 -1.50 -0.83 4.77
CA PRO A 102 -0.29 -1.64 4.87
C PRO A 102 0.46 -1.39 6.17
N VAL A 103 1.10 -2.45 6.67
CA VAL A 103 2.04 -2.42 7.80
C VAL A 103 3.33 -3.10 7.35
N ILE A 104 4.46 -2.41 7.47
CA ILE A 104 5.79 -2.94 7.14
C ILE A 104 6.58 -3.05 8.44
N ARG A 105 7.04 -4.26 8.79
CA ARG A 105 7.87 -4.52 9.98
C ARG A 105 7.29 -3.96 11.29
N GLY A 106 5.96 -4.01 11.42
CA GLY A 106 5.25 -3.52 12.61
C GLY A 106 5.00 -2.01 12.64
N MET A 107 5.33 -1.30 11.57
CA MET A 107 5.04 0.13 11.42
C MET A 107 3.98 0.33 10.33
N GLY A 108 2.89 0.95 10.68
CA GLY A 108 1.77 1.28 9.79
C GLY A 108 1.46 2.76 9.76
N TYR A 109 0.23 3.08 9.34
CA TYR A 109 -0.27 4.45 9.26
C TYR A 109 0.60 5.35 8.36
N ASN A 110 0.83 6.57 8.80
CA ASN A 110 1.56 7.60 8.06
C ASN A 110 3.09 7.37 8.01
N ARG A 111 3.58 6.17 8.40
CA ARG A 111 4.98 5.76 8.26
C ARG A 111 5.25 4.92 7.02
N VAL A 112 4.18 4.49 6.33
CA VAL A 112 4.25 3.80 5.03
C VAL A 112 3.80 4.78 3.96
N VAL A 113 4.72 5.15 3.08
CA VAL A 113 4.39 5.98 1.92
C VAL A 113 3.84 5.09 0.80
N VAL A 114 2.68 5.45 0.28
CA VAL A 114 2.05 4.78 -0.85
C VAL A 114 2.28 5.60 -2.11
N VAL A 115 2.84 4.97 -3.13
CA VAL A 115 3.15 5.59 -4.43
C VAL A 115 2.46 4.81 -5.53
N ASN A 116 1.73 5.49 -6.38
CA ASN A 116 1.05 4.92 -7.54
C ASN A 116 1.53 5.63 -8.80
N ASP A 117 2.27 4.91 -9.67
CA ASP A 117 2.91 5.43 -10.88
C ASP A 117 3.80 6.67 -10.62
N GLY A 118 4.58 6.62 -9.54
CA GLY A 118 5.50 7.68 -9.14
C GLY A 118 4.86 8.82 -8.34
N ILE A 119 3.55 8.84 -8.17
CA ILE A 119 2.81 9.87 -7.43
C ILE A 119 2.39 9.36 -6.05
N ARG A 120 2.74 10.12 -5.03
CA ARG A 120 2.33 9.85 -3.64
C ARG A 120 0.83 10.03 -3.48
N GLN A 121 0.18 9.08 -2.80
CA GLN A 121 -1.25 9.07 -2.52
C GLN A 121 -1.51 9.20 -1.02
N GLU A 122 -2.41 10.12 -0.62
CA GLU A 122 -2.57 10.56 0.76
C GLU A 122 -4.00 10.39 1.32
N GLY A 123 -4.98 9.95 0.53
CA GLY A 123 -6.38 9.82 0.96
C GLY A 123 -6.62 8.91 2.17
N GLN A 124 -5.63 8.12 2.58
CA GLN A 124 -5.70 7.18 3.71
C GLN A 124 -5.14 7.74 5.03
N GLN A 125 -4.75 9.01 5.11
CA GLN A 125 -3.95 9.53 6.22
C GLN A 125 -4.72 9.78 7.54
N TRP A 126 -6.05 9.91 7.49
CA TRP A 126 -6.80 10.49 8.62
C TRP A 126 -7.24 9.48 9.69
N GLY A 127 -7.59 8.24 9.36
CA GLY A 127 -8.09 7.27 10.33
C GLY A 127 -7.80 5.82 9.94
N ASP A 128 -8.11 4.87 10.82
CA ASP A 128 -7.91 3.43 10.61
C ASP A 128 -8.83 2.87 9.51
N GLU A 129 -10.05 3.39 9.41
CA GLU A 129 -11.08 3.04 8.43
C GLU A 129 -10.86 3.71 7.07
N HIS A 130 -9.84 4.55 6.93
CA HIS A 130 -9.48 5.15 5.65
C HIS A 130 -8.45 4.30 4.92
N GLY A 131 -8.90 3.34 4.12
CA GLY A 131 -8.07 2.41 3.37
C GLY A 131 -7.31 3.02 2.19
N VAL A 132 -6.39 2.24 1.62
CA VAL A 132 -5.67 2.62 0.39
C VAL A 132 -6.59 2.45 -0.82
N GLU A 133 -6.72 3.51 -1.61
CA GLU A 133 -7.64 3.66 -2.73
C GLU A 133 -6.92 3.44 -4.06
N ILE A 134 -6.60 2.19 -4.35
CA ILE A 134 -5.93 1.77 -5.59
C ILE A 134 -6.63 0.55 -6.16
N ASP A 135 -7.03 0.64 -7.42
CA ASP A 135 -7.58 -0.48 -8.17
C ASP A 135 -6.54 -1.58 -8.36
N ALA A 136 -6.78 -2.77 -7.79
CA ALA A 136 -5.89 -3.92 -7.93
C ALA A 136 -5.68 -4.35 -9.39
N ALA A 137 -6.67 -4.13 -10.28
CA ALA A 137 -6.56 -4.45 -11.69
C ALA A 137 -5.66 -3.46 -12.46
N SER A 138 -5.39 -2.27 -11.91
CA SER A 138 -4.46 -1.30 -12.50
C SER A 138 -3.00 -1.64 -12.26
N VAL A 139 -2.72 -2.43 -11.24
CA VAL A 139 -1.37 -2.73 -10.78
C VAL A 139 -0.79 -3.91 -11.54
N HIS A 140 0.35 -3.69 -12.19
CA HIS A 140 1.12 -4.73 -12.86
C HIS A 140 2.15 -5.39 -11.94
N SER A 141 2.86 -4.58 -11.15
CA SER A 141 3.83 -5.07 -10.17
C SER A 141 3.87 -4.17 -8.95
N VAL A 142 4.34 -4.70 -7.82
CA VAL A 142 4.51 -3.91 -6.60
C VAL A 142 5.94 -4.08 -6.09
N GLU A 143 6.58 -2.95 -5.80
CA GLU A 143 7.87 -2.92 -5.12
C GLU A 143 7.65 -2.42 -3.69
N ILE A 144 8.18 -3.15 -2.71
CA ILE A 144 8.06 -2.81 -1.28
C ILE A 144 9.46 -2.57 -0.75
N LEU A 145 9.81 -1.30 -0.62
CA LEU A 145 11.07 -0.84 -0.07
C LEU A 145 10.92 -0.72 1.45
N LYS A 146 11.68 -1.51 2.20
CA LYS A 146 11.52 -1.60 3.66
C LYS A 146 12.55 -0.72 4.38
N GLY A 147 12.08 0.08 5.33
CA GLY A 147 12.90 1.02 6.11
C GLY A 147 13.10 2.38 5.45
N PRO A 148 13.76 3.33 6.13
CA PRO A 148 13.87 4.73 5.72
C PRO A 148 14.91 4.99 4.62
N ALA A 149 15.31 3.98 3.84
CA ALA A 149 16.31 4.10 2.78
C ALA A 149 15.78 4.77 1.49
N SER A 150 14.49 5.03 1.41
CA SER A 150 13.84 5.50 0.18
C SER A 150 13.83 7.02 0.06
N LEU A 151 14.98 7.61 -0.21
CA LEU A 151 15.19 9.06 -0.24
C LEU A 151 14.47 9.80 -1.38
N MET A 152 14.09 9.11 -2.45
CA MET A 152 13.46 9.73 -3.61
C MET A 152 11.97 10.05 -3.41
N TYR A 153 11.29 9.35 -2.50
CA TYR A 153 9.83 9.45 -2.34
C TYR A 153 9.36 10.39 -1.24
N GLY A 154 10.25 11.14 -0.65
CA GLY A 154 9.94 12.14 0.35
C GLY A 154 10.14 11.69 1.79
N SER A 155 9.82 12.60 2.71
CA SER A 155 9.70 12.32 4.14
C SER A 155 8.55 11.33 4.42
N ASP A 156 8.41 10.92 5.67
CA ASP A 156 7.36 10.02 6.18
C ASP A 156 7.59 8.52 5.90
N ALA A 157 8.52 8.14 5.03
CA ALA A 157 8.83 6.75 4.70
C ALA A 157 9.65 6.03 5.79
N LEU A 158 9.27 6.14 7.08
CA LEU A 158 10.02 5.50 8.18
C LEU A 158 9.91 3.97 8.17
N ALA A 159 8.74 3.45 7.81
CA ALA A 159 8.52 2.02 7.61
C ALA A 159 8.99 1.56 6.23
N GLY A 160 8.88 2.44 5.25
CA GLY A 160 9.22 2.20 3.87
C GLY A 160 8.22 2.77 2.89
N VAL A 161 8.38 2.36 1.63
CA VAL A 161 7.54 2.80 0.50
C VAL A 161 6.98 1.59 -0.22
N ILE A 162 5.72 1.67 -0.58
CA ILE A 162 5.08 0.70 -1.49
C ILE A 162 4.83 1.40 -2.81
N VAL A 163 5.48 0.92 -3.87
CA VAL A 163 5.36 1.45 -5.23
C VAL A 163 4.50 0.52 -6.05
N PHE A 164 3.34 0.99 -6.45
CA PHE A 164 2.45 0.31 -7.38
C PHE A 164 2.75 0.80 -8.78
N ASN A 165 3.16 -0.12 -9.64
CA ASN A 165 3.54 0.16 -11.02
C ASN A 165 2.47 -0.35 -11.99
N SER A 166 2.02 0.49 -12.89
CA SER A 166 1.21 0.09 -14.05
C SER A 166 2.00 -0.74 -15.06
N ALA A 167 1.32 -1.41 -15.98
CA ALA A 167 1.96 -2.15 -17.04
C ALA A 167 2.82 -1.22 -17.93
N PRO A 168 4.02 -1.66 -18.34
CA PRO A 168 4.85 -0.88 -19.24
C PRO A 168 4.15 -0.67 -20.59
N VAL A 169 4.55 0.41 -21.28
CA VAL A 169 4.05 0.70 -22.62
C VAL A 169 4.43 -0.44 -23.56
N LEU A 170 3.50 -0.85 -24.40
CA LEU A 170 3.74 -1.89 -25.40
C LEU A 170 4.83 -1.49 -26.42
N PRO A 171 5.58 -2.45 -26.96
CA PRO A 171 6.52 -2.20 -28.04
C PRO A 171 5.84 -1.53 -29.25
N MET A 172 6.63 -0.80 -30.05
CA MET A 172 6.12 -0.11 -31.23
C MET A 172 5.51 -1.10 -32.23
N GLY A 173 4.28 -0.80 -32.66
CA GLY A 173 3.50 -1.63 -33.59
C GLY A 173 2.61 -2.68 -32.91
N GLU A 174 2.68 -2.82 -31.59
CA GLU A 174 1.86 -3.77 -30.84
C GLU A 174 0.60 -3.14 -30.29
N MET A 175 -0.48 -3.90 -30.31
CA MET A 175 -1.77 -3.59 -29.69
C MET A 175 -2.34 -4.85 -29.04
N GLY A 176 -3.03 -4.67 -27.94
CA GLY A 176 -3.66 -5.79 -27.25
C GLY A 176 -4.77 -5.35 -26.31
N ALA A 177 -5.63 -6.30 -26.01
CA ALA A 177 -6.62 -6.14 -24.98
C ALA A 177 -6.53 -7.28 -23.96
N ASN A 178 -7.05 -7.06 -22.78
CA ASN A 178 -7.11 -8.06 -21.73
C ASN A 178 -8.47 -7.96 -21.04
N VAL A 179 -9.14 -9.11 -20.88
CA VAL A 179 -10.41 -9.21 -20.16
C VAL A 179 -10.19 -10.13 -18.98
N MET A 180 -10.54 -9.68 -17.79
CA MET A 180 -10.48 -10.47 -16.55
C MET A 180 -11.85 -10.50 -15.89
N SER A 181 -12.23 -11.66 -15.35
CA SER A 181 -13.39 -11.81 -14.49
C SER A 181 -13.12 -12.83 -13.40
N GLY A 182 -13.58 -12.56 -12.18
CA GLY A 182 -13.43 -13.41 -11.03
C GLY A 182 -14.71 -13.50 -10.20
N TYR A 183 -14.83 -14.58 -9.43
CA TYR A 183 -15.91 -14.77 -8.48
C TYR A 183 -15.41 -15.47 -7.21
N GLN A 184 -15.82 -14.95 -6.04
CA GLN A 184 -15.52 -15.53 -4.72
C GLN A 184 -16.82 -15.87 -4.00
N SER A 185 -16.88 -17.06 -3.42
CA SER A 185 -18.14 -17.62 -2.92
C SER A 185 -18.55 -17.15 -1.52
N ASN A 186 -17.60 -16.69 -0.68
CA ASN A 186 -17.91 -16.37 0.71
C ASN A 186 -18.75 -15.09 0.82
N ASN A 187 -18.32 -14.03 0.16
CA ASN A 187 -18.94 -12.71 0.11
C ASN A 187 -19.54 -12.37 -1.27
N GLY A 188 -19.65 -13.38 -2.16
CA GLY A 188 -20.17 -13.18 -3.52
C GLY A 188 -19.35 -12.16 -4.33
N LEU A 189 -18.08 -11.94 -3.99
CA LEU A 189 -17.25 -10.95 -4.69
C LEU A 189 -17.21 -11.30 -6.17
N PHE A 190 -17.67 -10.37 -7.00
CA PHE A 190 -17.52 -10.40 -8.45
C PHE A 190 -16.63 -9.26 -8.87
N ASP A 191 -15.50 -9.59 -9.52
CA ASP A 191 -14.54 -8.64 -10.05
C ASP A 191 -14.41 -8.79 -11.58
N TYR A 192 -14.15 -7.65 -12.25
CA TYR A 192 -13.97 -7.61 -13.70
C TYR A 192 -13.02 -6.49 -14.09
N SER A 193 -12.31 -6.69 -15.20
CA SER A 193 -11.47 -5.68 -15.81
C SER A 193 -11.42 -5.83 -17.32
N LEU A 194 -11.46 -4.71 -18.02
CA LEU A 194 -11.24 -4.56 -19.45
C LEU A 194 -10.07 -3.63 -19.65
N ASN A 195 -9.06 -4.06 -20.36
CA ASN A 195 -7.90 -3.23 -20.71
C ASN A 195 -7.64 -3.27 -22.20
N PHE A 196 -7.35 -2.11 -22.79
CA PHE A 196 -6.95 -1.97 -24.18
C PHE A 196 -5.76 -1.00 -24.27
N ALA A 197 -4.65 -1.50 -24.78
CA ALA A 197 -3.42 -0.73 -24.89
C ALA A 197 -2.77 -0.89 -26.25
N GLY A 198 -1.95 0.07 -26.66
CA GLY A 198 -1.21 0.00 -27.91
C GLY A 198 -0.14 1.08 -28.03
N ASN A 199 0.71 0.85 -29.07
CA ASN A 199 1.75 1.78 -29.46
C ASN A 199 1.88 1.79 -30.99
N LYS A 200 1.44 2.88 -31.61
CA LYS A 200 1.52 3.04 -33.05
C LYS A 200 2.40 4.24 -33.40
N GLN A 201 3.57 3.97 -33.95
CA GLN A 201 4.53 5.00 -34.38
C GLN A 201 4.87 6.01 -33.26
N GLY A 202 4.97 5.53 -32.02
CA GLY A 202 5.27 6.37 -30.86
C GLY A 202 4.02 6.95 -30.16
N PHE A 203 2.87 7.00 -30.79
CA PHE A 203 1.63 7.30 -30.10
C PHE A 203 1.21 6.11 -29.25
N VAL A 204 1.10 6.31 -27.95
CA VAL A 204 0.79 5.28 -26.97
C VAL A 204 -0.51 5.56 -26.27
N TRP A 205 -1.26 4.50 -25.96
CA TRP A 205 -2.47 4.59 -25.17
C TRP A 205 -2.64 3.37 -24.28
N ASN A 206 -3.33 3.56 -23.18
CA ASN A 206 -3.79 2.48 -22.31
C ASN A 206 -5.12 2.92 -21.69
N SER A 207 -6.19 2.18 -21.98
CA SER A 207 -7.54 2.41 -21.47
C SER A 207 -7.96 1.23 -20.62
N ARG A 208 -8.40 1.46 -19.40
CA ARG A 208 -8.89 0.42 -18.49
C ARG A 208 -10.21 0.83 -17.85
N TYR A 209 -11.10 -0.13 -17.76
CA TYR A 209 -12.29 -0.06 -16.95
C TYR A 209 -12.37 -1.33 -16.10
N SER A 210 -12.59 -1.18 -14.80
CA SER A 210 -12.64 -2.29 -13.84
C SER A 210 -13.63 -2.01 -12.73
N GLY A 211 -14.01 -3.06 -12.03
CA GLY A 211 -14.83 -2.94 -10.85
C GLY A 211 -14.96 -4.23 -10.06
N LYS A 212 -15.42 -4.06 -8.83
CA LYS A 212 -15.73 -5.14 -7.88
C LYS A 212 -17.04 -4.85 -7.18
N MET A 213 -17.74 -5.90 -6.78
CA MET A 213 -18.85 -5.81 -5.86
C MET A 213 -18.89 -7.05 -4.97
N ALA A 214 -19.10 -6.83 -3.68
CA ALA A 214 -19.19 -7.89 -2.68
C ALA A 214 -20.38 -7.63 -1.76
N HIS A 215 -21.10 -8.68 -1.40
CA HIS A 215 -22.06 -8.64 -0.31
C HIS A 215 -21.38 -8.94 1.04
N ALA A 216 -22.12 -8.96 2.15
CA ALA A 216 -21.59 -9.24 3.48
C ALA A 216 -20.82 -10.59 3.49
N TYR A 217 -19.60 -10.59 4.05
CA TYR A 217 -18.87 -11.84 4.26
C TYR A 217 -19.44 -12.61 5.42
N LYS A 218 -19.13 -13.91 5.49
CA LYS A 218 -19.53 -14.77 6.61
C LYS A 218 -18.36 -15.52 7.22
N ASN A 219 -18.48 -15.80 8.51
CA ASN A 219 -17.60 -16.68 9.25
C ASN A 219 -18.41 -17.68 10.09
N ARG A 220 -17.71 -18.60 10.75
CA ARG A 220 -18.34 -19.69 11.48
C ARG A 220 -19.08 -19.26 12.76
N TYR A 221 -18.65 -18.15 13.39
CA TYR A 221 -19.17 -17.73 14.70
C TYR A 221 -20.20 -16.62 14.62
N ASP A 222 -19.99 -15.65 13.71
CA ASP A 222 -20.87 -14.49 13.59
C ASP A 222 -21.94 -14.67 12.50
N GLY A 223 -21.82 -15.70 11.65
CA GLY A 223 -22.65 -15.79 10.46
C GLY A 223 -22.24 -14.73 9.43
N TYR A 224 -23.22 -14.06 8.83
CA TYR A 224 -22.97 -12.89 7.98
C TYR A 224 -22.66 -11.66 8.83
N VAL A 225 -21.65 -10.90 8.40
CA VAL A 225 -21.21 -9.69 9.09
C VAL A 225 -21.80 -8.47 8.39
N TYR A 226 -22.79 -7.85 9.04
CA TYR A 226 -23.44 -6.63 8.56
C TYR A 226 -22.41 -5.51 8.40
N GLY A 227 -22.61 -4.61 7.44
CA GLY A 227 -21.67 -3.52 7.15
C GLY A 227 -20.40 -3.92 6.37
N SER A 228 -20.20 -5.22 6.05
CA SER A 228 -18.98 -5.67 5.37
C SER A 228 -19.08 -5.75 3.84
N ALA A 229 -20.20 -5.36 3.26
CA ALA A 229 -20.39 -5.26 1.81
C ALA A 229 -19.63 -4.07 1.22
N TYR A 230 -19.16 -4.16 -0.03
CA TYR A 230 -18.51 -3.03 -0.69
C TYR A 230 -18.62 -3.07 -2.21
N ARG A 231 -18.40 -1.91 -2.84
CA ARG A 231 -18.32 -1.74 -4.30
C ARG A 231 -17.15 -0.86 -4.66
N GLU A 232 -16.50 -1.20 -5.76
CA GLU A 232 -15.38 -0.47 -6.34
C GLU A 232 -15.58 -0.34 -7.85
N GLN A 233 -15.27 0.83 -8.39
CA GLN A 233 -15.23 1.09 -9.84
C GLN A 233 -14.03 1.98 -10.16
N SER A 234 -13.35 1.67 -11.26
CA SER A 234 -12.20 2.45 -11.71
C SER A 234 -12.22 2.61 -13.21
N PHE A 235 -11.80 3.79 -13.65
CA PHE A 235 -11.53 4.09 -15.05
C PHE A 235 -10.19 4.80 -15.18
N MET A 236 -9.32 4.30 -16.06
CA MET A 236 -8.04 4.93 -16.34
C MET A 236 -7.85 5.10 -17.84
N GLN A 237 -7.37 6.27 -18.24
CA GLN A 237 -6.95 6.57 -19.59
C GLN A 237 -5.57 7.20 -19.60
N MET A 238 -4.60 6.51 -20.21
CA MET A 238 -3.29 7.08 -20.52
C MET A 238 -3.19 7.33 -22.02
N LEU A 239 -2.72 8.51 -22.38
CA LEU A 239 -2.35 8.90 -23.74
C LEU A 239 -0.94 9.48 -23.72
N GLY A 240 -0.14 9.18 -24.72
CA GLY A 240 1.21 9.70 -24.75
C GLY A 240 1.90 9.60 -26.08
N TRP A 241 3.09 10.14 -26.08
CA TRP A 241 4.00 10.14 -27.24
C TRP A 241 5.41 9.76 -26.82
N ASN A 242 5.91 8.68 -27.41
CA ASN A 242 7.29 8.26 -27.27
C ASN A 242 8.08 8.67 -28.52
N HIS A 243 9.25 9.26 -28.31
CA HIS A 243 10.14 9.70 -29.37
C HIS A 243 11.62 9.52 -28.97
N ASN A 244 12.54 9.72 -29.90
CA ASN A 244 13.97 9.52 -29.62
C ASN A 244 14.54 10.42 -28.52
N GLY A 245 13.92 11.54 -28.23
CA GLY A 245 14.32 12.48 -27.18
C GLY A 245 13.67 12.23 -25.81
N GLY A 246 12.81 11.21 -25.69
CA GLY A 246 12.12 10.91 -24.43
C GLY A 246 10.65 10.53 -24.62
N HIS A 247 9.82 10.85 -23.64
CA HIS A 247 8.36 10.64 -23.71
C HIS A 247 7.57 11.73 -22.98
N THR A 248 6.31 11.84 -23.34
CA THR A 248 5.30 12.61 -22.63
C THR A 248 4.05 11.79 -22.53
N HIS A 249 3.62 11.48 -21.32
CA HIS A 249 2.40 10.72 -21.02
C HIS A 249 1.48 11.53 -20.12
N LEU A 250 0.19 11.53 -20.44
CA LEU A 250 -0.89 12.06 -19.61
C LEU A 250 -1.79 10.90 -19.19
N THR A 251 -1.89 10.67 -17.89
CA THR A 251 -2.80 9.67 -17.31
C THR A 251 -3.91 10.37 -16.56
N LEU A 252 -5.15 10.00 -16.86
CA LEU A 252 -6.35 10.40 -16.14
C LEU A 252 -6.91 9.15 -15.47
N ASP A 253 -7.18 9.24 -14.18
CA ASP A 253 -7.65 8.13 -13.37
C ASP A 253 -8.83 8.56 -12.51
N TYR A 254 -9.86 7.74 -12.47
CA TYR A 254 -11.01 7.88 -11.59
C TYR A 254 -11.21 6.57 -10.83
N TYR A 255 -11.23 6.67 -9.51
CA TYR A 255 -11.50 5.56 -8.60
C TYR A 255 -12.67 5.91 -7.69
N HIS A 256 -13.61 4.98 -7.57
CA HIS A 256 -14.76 5.10 -6.69
C HIS A 256 -14.90 3.85 -5.84
N LEU A 257 -14.97 4.04 -4.52
CA LEU A 257 -15.17 2.99 -3.54
C LEU A 257 -16.35 3.33 -2.63
N THR A 258 -17.22 2.36 -2.39
CA THR A 258 -18.30 2.47 -1.40
C THR A 258 -18.19 1.25 -0.47
N PRO A 259 -17.39 1.30 0.59
CA PRO A 259 -17.33 0.27 1.61
C PRO A 259 -18.39 0.51 2.66
N GLY A 260 -19.04 -0.56 3.15
CA GLY A 260 -19.83 -0.50 4.37
C GLY A 260 -18.90 -0.41 5.59
N ILE A 261 -19.43 0.11 6.67
CA ILE A 261 -18.77 0.18 7.99
C ILE A 261 -19.38 -0.91 8.87
N VAL A 262 -18.50 -1.68 9.54
CA VAL A 262 -18.93 -2.72 10.50
C VAL A 262 -18.90 -2.11 11.88
N GLU A 263 -20.05 -1.99 12.53
CA GLU A 263 -20.17 -1.48 13.90
C GLU A 263 -20.08 -2.59 14.94
N GLY A 264 -20.44 -3.82 14.56
CA GLY A 264 -20.31 -5.00 15.42
C GLY A 264 -21.36 -5.11 16.51
N GLU A 265 -22.41 -4.31 16.46
CA GLU A 265 -23.54 -4.38 17.38
C GLU A 265 -24.17 -5.77 17.41
N ARG A 266 -24.67 -6.17 18.59
CA ARG A 266 -25.24 -7.49 18.80
C ARG A 266 -26.51 -7.43 19.63
N ASP A 267 -27.40 -8.35 19.33
CA ASP A 267 -28.49 -8.72 20.23
C ASP A 267 -27.89 -9.34 21.50
N GLU A 268 -28.22 -8.80 22.65
CA GLU A 268 -27.63 -9.19 23.94
C GLU A 268 -27.98 -10.62 24.38
N GLU A 269 -29.17 -11.13 24.01
CA GLU A 269 -29.66 -12.45 24.42
C GLU A 269 -29.08 -13.55 23.52
N THR A 270 -29.11 -13.34 22.22
CA THR A 270 -28.71 -14.35 21.23
C THR A 270 -27.23 -14.24 20.85
N GLY A 271 -26.62 -13.06 21.03
CA GLY A 271 -25.25 -12.76 20.59
C GLY A 271 -25.08 -12.68 19.07
N ILE A 272 -26.17 -12.66 18.32
CA ILE A 272 -26.15 -12.51 16.85
C ILE A 272 -25.89 -11.05 16.51
N LEU A 273 -25.08 -10.79 15.45
CA LEU A 273 -24.87 -9.43 14.95
C LEU A 273 -26.21 -8.81 14.54
N ALA A 274 -26.47 -7.60 15.03
CA ALA A 274 -27.66 -6.85 14.70
C ALA A 274 -27.72 -6.57 13.19
N MET A 275 -28.90 -6.72 12.63
CA MET A 275 -29.17 -6.42 11.21
C MET A 275 -30.55 -5.75 11.13
N PRO A 276 -30.73 -4.75 10.27
CA PRO A 276 -32.05 -4.16 10.04
C PRO A 276 -33.07 -5.20 9.59
N ASP A 277 -34.32 -5.02 10.00
CA ASP A 277 -35.43 -5.90 9.63
C ASP A 277 -35.53 -6.05 8.11
N GLY A 278 -35.65 -7.29 7.65
CA GLY A 278 -35.73 -7.61 6.23
C GLY A 278 -34.43 -7.45 5.43
N PHE A 279 -33.30 -7.19 6.08
CA PHE A 279 -32.01 -7.10 5.41
C PHE A 279 -31.61 -8.43 4.77
N ASN A 280 -31.26 -8.39 3.48
CA ASN A 280 -30.69 -9.54 2.79
C ASN A 280 -29.15 -9.48 2.82
N PRO A 281 -28.46 -10.35 3.58
CA PRO A 281 -27.00 -10.32 3.70
C PRO A 281 -26.26 -10.64 2.39
N LYS A 282 -26.95 -11.16 1.39
CA LYS A 282 -26.41 -11.38 0.03
C LYS A 282 -26.74 -10.23 -0.94
N SER A 283 -27.25 -9.11 -0.43
CA SER A 283 -27.47 -7.92 -1.24
C SER A 283 -26.13 -7.24 -1.56
N TYR A 284 -25.95 -6.84 -2.80
CA TYR A 284 -24.87 -5.94 -3.23
C TYR A 284 -25.22 -4.46 -3.03
N GLY A 285 -26.36 -4.18 -2.38
CA GLY A 285 -26.78 -2.82 -2.03
C GLY A 285 -25.93 -2.21 -0.91
N ARG A 286 -26.03 -0.90 -0.76
CA ARG A 286 -25.40 -0.18 0.35
C ARG A 286 -26.18 -0.47 1.64
N SER A 287 -25.45 -0.75 2.71
CA SER A 287 -25.98 -0.81 4.09
C SER A 287 -25.45 0.40 4.86
N LEU A 288 -26.29 1.03 5.65
CA LEU A 288 -25.85 2.05 6.62
C LEU A 288 -25.20 1.34 7.82
N PRO A 289 -24.13 1.90 8.39
CA PRO A 289 -23.34 3.02 7.84
C PRO A 289 -22.41 2.59 6.69
N PHE A 290 -22.02 3.56 5.87
CA PHE A 290 -21.10 3.33 4.75
C PHE A 290 -20.31 4.58 4.39
N GLN A 291 -19.14 4.39 3.78
CA GLN A 291 -18.38 5.47 3.16
C GLN A 291 -18.65 5.55 1.66
N GLN A 292 -18.48 6.74 1.09
CA GLN A 292 -18.46 6.97 -0.33
C GLN A 292 -17.23 7.80 -0.69
N ILE A 293 -16.35 7.22 -1.50
CA ILE A 293 -15.05 7.80 -1.82
C ILE A 293 -14.96 8.02 -3.32
N HIS A 294 -14.58 9.21 -3.73
CA HIS A 294 -14.30 9.59 -5.10
C HIS A 294 -12.87 10.13 -5.19
N HIS A 295 -12.02 9.46 -5.95
CA HIS A 295 -10.65 9.89 -6.18
C HIS A 295 -10.42 10.14 -7.66
N TYR A 296 -10.07 11.38 -8.01
CA TYR A 296 -9.71 11.81 -9.35
C TYR A 296 -8.21 12.11 -9.37
N LYS A 297 -7.50 11.66 -10.40
CA LYS A 297 -6.08 11.89 -10.55
C LYS A 297 -5.75 12.19 -12.00
N ALA A 298 -4.96 13.26 -12.23
CA ALA A 298 -4.37 13.59 -13.50
C ALA A 298 -2.85 13.67 -13.31
N VAL A 299 -2.09 12.89 -14.09
CA VAL A 299 -0.63 12.78 -14.00
C VAL A 299 -0.02 13.11 -15.35
N LEU A 300 0.92 14.04 -15.36
CA LEU A 300 1.81 14.33 -16.47
C LEU A 300 3.18 13.75 -16.16
N ASP A 301 3.62 12.76 -16.93
CA ASP A 301 4.95 12.12 -16.86
C ASP A 301 5.73 12.49 -18.12
N ASN A 302 6.79 13.26 -17.92
CA ASN A 302 7.70 13.65 -18.98
C ASN A 302 9.12 13.17 -18.66
N MET A 303 9.79 12.64 -19.68
CA MET A 303 11.22 12.34 -19.62
C MET A 303 11.91 12.89 -20.85
N TRP A 304 13.03 13.56 -20.65
CA TRP A 304 13.89 14.07 -21.71
C TRP A 304 15.28 13.46 -21.57
N TYR A 305 15.79 12.86 -22.63
CA TYR A 305 17.17 12.40 -22.68
C TYR A 305 18.12 13.57 -22.92
N VAL A 306 19.14 13.70 -22.07
CA VAL A 306 20.19 14.72 -22.14
C VAL A 306 21.53 14.01 -22.24
N GLY A 307 21.98 13.78 -23.46
CA GLY A 307 23.08 12.84 -23.73
C GLY A 307 22.68 11.42 -23.30
N GLU A 308 23.53 10.78 -22.49
CA GLU A 308 23.23 9.47 -21.85
C GLU A 308 22.52 9.59 -20.49
N GLY A 309 22.25 10.80 -20.01
CA GLY A 309 21.45 11.06 -18.83
C GLY A 309 20.00 11.40 -19.17
N ASN A 310 19.19 11.65 -18.15
CA ASN A 310 17.80 12.07 -18.36
C ASN A 310 17.34 13.07 -17.30
N ILE A 311 16.37 13.89 -17.68
CA ILE A 311 15.57 14.73 -16.77
C ILE A 311 14.16 14.16 -16.78
N LYS A 312 13.61 13.89 -15.60
CA LYS A 312 12.22 13.45 -15.43
C LYS A 312 11.43 14.52 -14.69
N LEU A 313 10.23 14.82 -15.20
CA LEU A 313 9.26 15.69 -14.57
C LEU A 313 7.95 14.90 -14.40
N LEU A 314 7.53 14.74 -13.15
CA LEU A 314 6.19 14.29 -12.79
C LEU A 314 5.43 15.47 -12.18
N ALA A 315 4.23 15.74 -12.68
CA ALA A 315 3.31 16.70 -12.09
C ALA A 315 1.92 16.06 -12.03
N ALA A 316 1.28 16.14 -10.87
CA ALA A 316 -0.05 15.57 -10.71
C ALA A 316 -0.97 16.48 -9.93
N TYR A 317 -2.24 16.42 -10.28
CA TYR A 317 -3.34 16.94 -9.50
C TYR A 317 -4.22 15.76 -9.06
N GLN A 318 -4.56 15.74 -7.79
CA GLN A 318 -5.47 14.74 -7.20
C GLN A 318 -6.58 15.46 -6.43
N GLN A 319 -7.79 14.93 -6.52
CA GLN A 319 -8.91 15.31 -5.67
C GLN A 319 -9.46 14.03 -5.04
N ASN A 320 -9.47 13.99 -3.73
CA ASN A 320 -10.09 12.93 -2.95
C ASN A 320 -11.28 13.51 -2.18
N ARG A 321 -12.47 12.98 -2.39
CA ARG A 321 -13.63 13.28 -1.59
C ARG A 321 -14.08 12.04 -0.86
N ARG A 322 -14.09 12.11 0.46
CA ARG A 322 -14.57 11.06 1.36
C ARG A 322 -15.79 11.54 2.09
N GLN A 323 -16.84 10.76 2.02
CA GLN A 323 -18.12 11.03 2.67
C GLN A 323 -18.50 9.82 3.53
N GLU A 324 -19.05 10.07 4.72
CA GLU A 324 -19.59 9.04 5.62
C GLU A 324 -21.07 9.30 5.86
N PHE A 325 -21.85 8.23 5.77
CA PHE A 325 -23.29 8.22 5.89
C PHE A 325 -23.65 7.22 6.99
N GLU A 326 -24.23 7.68 8.07
CA GLU A 326 -24.47 6.90 9.29
C GLU A 326 -25.92 6.51 9.42
N GLU A 327 -26.81 7.43 9.75
CA GLU A 327 -28.22 7.17 10.00
C GLU A 327 -29.08 7.27 8.72
N SER A 328 -28.69 8.12 7.79
CA SER A 328 -29.45 8.43 6.57
C SER A 328 -28.57 8.31 5.32
N ARG A 329 -29.17 7.97 4.18
CA ARG A 329 -28.48 7.99 2.88
C ARG A 329 -28.46 9.37 2.24
N ASP A 330 -29.22 10.29 2.75
CA ASP A 330 -29.42 11.63 2.20
C ASP A 330 -28.65 12.69 3.01
N GLU A 331 -28.24 12.35 4.25
CA GLU A 331 -27.47 13.23 5.13
C GLU A 331 -26.05 12.66 5.30
N CYS A 332 -25.07 13.51 5.02
CA CYS A 332 -23.66 13.17 5.10
C CYS A 332 -23.09 13.79 6.38
N GLY A 333 -22.67 12.96 7.33
CA GLY A 333 -22.02 13.41 8.56
C GLY A 333 -20.64 13.98 8.23
N LEU A 334 -19.67 13.12 7.93
CA LEU A 334 -18.32 13.54 7.56
C LEU A 334 -18.20 13.70 6.03
N ASP A 335 -17.75 14.85 5.54
CA ASP A 335 -17.44 15.10 4.12
C ASP A 335 -16.12 15.86 3.98
N LEU A 336 -15.04 15.13 3.73
CA LEU A 336 -13.70 15.65 3.56
C LEU A 336 -13.36 15.76 2.07
N MET A 337 -13.01 16.96 1.61
CA MET A 337 -12.51 17.19 0.26
C MET A 337 -11.04 17.62 0.30
N LEU A 338 -10.16 16.72 -0.13
CA LEU A 338 -8.73 16.95 -0.21
C LEU A 338 -8.30 17.20 -1.65
N HIS A 339 -7.62 18.31 -1.87
CA HIS A 339 -6.92 18.65 -3.11
C HIS A 339 -5.42 18.49 -2.88
N THR A 340 -4.73 17.80 -3.79
CA THR A 340 -3.29 17.61 -3.74
C THR A 340 -2.67 17.92 -5.09
N VAL A 341 -1.63 18.74 -5.10
CA VAL A 341 -0.74 18.95 -6.26
C VAL A 341 0.61 18.35 -5.88
N ASN A 342 1.03 17.33 -6.63
CA ASN A 342 2.36 16.73 -6.47
C ASN A 342 3.28 17.20 -7.58
N TYR A 343 4.57 17.33 -7.28
CA TYR A 343 5.60 17.63 -8.24
C TYR A 343 6.89 16.87 -7.92
N ASP A 344 7.57 16.40 -8.95
CA ASP A 344 8.90 15.78 -8.88
C ASP A 344 9.68 16.19 -10.13
N LEU A 345 10.83 16.78 -9.93
CA LEU A 345 11.77 17.11 -11.01
C LEU A 345 13.15 16.59 -10.60
N HIS A 346 13.66 15.64 -11.36
CA HIS A 346 14.99 15.12 -11.08
C HIS A 346 15.82 14.88 -12.34
N TYR A 347 17.11 14.97 -12.17
CA TYR A 347 18.11 14.61 -13.16
C TYR A 347 18.83 13.33 -12.74
N THR A 348 18.96 12.40 -13.68
CA THR A 348 19.78 11.20 -13.53
C THR A 348 20.96 11.30 -14.49
N SER A 349 22.18 11.23 -13.95
CA SER A 349 23.41 11.35 -14.73
C SER A 349 23.62 10.12 -15.64
N PRO A 350 24.43 10.27 -16.71
CA PRO A 350 25.09 9.11 -17.32
C PRO A 350 25.98 8.40 -16.31
N MET A 351 26.56 7.26 -16.72
CA MET A 351 27.62 6.64 -15.93
C MET A 351 28.86 7.51 -15.90
N LEU A 352 29.25 8.02 -14.74
CA LEU A 352 30.44 8.81 -14.48
C LEU A 352 31.53 7.88 -13.93
N GLY A 353 32.22 7.16 -14.82
CA GLY A 353 33.05 6.03 -14.42
C GLY A 353 32.21 4.91 -13.81
N ALA A 354 32.42 4.58 -12.54
CA ALA A 354 31.61 3.58 -11.80
C ALA A 354 30.37 4.16 -11.11
N TRP A 355 30.15 5.47 -11.17
CA TRP A 355 29.10 6.18 -10.43
C TRP A 355 27.91 6.55 -11.32
N LYS A 356 26.72 6.42 -10.76
CA LYS A 356 25.47 6.97 -11.27
C LYS A 356 24.85 7.86 -10.19
N ILE A 357 24.50 9.08 -10.52
CA ILE A 357 24.00 10.08 -9.58
C ILE A 357 22.60 10.50 -10.02
N ALA A 358 21.70 10.66 -9.04
CA ALA A 358 20.42 11.34 -9.26
C ALA A 358 20.26 12.46 -8.23
N THR A 359 19.74 13.60 -8.68
CA THR A 359 19.46 14.75 -7.81
C THR A 359 18.16 15.40 -8.25
N GLY A 360 17.40 15.92 -7.31
CA GLY A 360 16.12 16.52 -7.65
C GLY A 360 15.44 17.23 -6.50
N ILE A 361 14.28 17.73 -6.83
CA ILE A 361 13.33 18.35 -5.93
C ILE A 361 11.96 17.72 -6.13
N ASN A 362 11.30 17.37 -5.05
CA ASN A 362 9.89 16.96 -5.07
C ASN A 362 9.14 17.44 -3.84
N GLY A 363 7.82 17.33 -3.90
CA GLY A 363 6.97 17.73 -2.80
C GLY A 363 5.50 17.76 -3.20
N MET A 364 4.70 18.36 -2.33
CA MET A 364 3.27 18.53 -2.56
C MET A 364 2.72 19.81 -1.93
N TRP A 365 1.61 20.25 -2.48
CA TRP A 365 0.70 21.20 -1.86
C TRP A 365 -0.63 20.50 -1.64
N GLN A 366 -1.23 20.72 -0.46
CA GLN A 366 -2.55 20.17 -0.13
C GLN A 366 -3.45 21.24 0.46
N GLU A 367 -4.74 21.11 0.19
CA GLU A 367 -5.81 21.83 0.86
C GLU A 367 -6.96 20.85 1.13
N SER A 368 -7.39 20.76 2.38
CA SER A 368 -8.55 19.97 2.79
C SER A 368 -9.62 20.86 3.38
N VAL A 369 -10.86 20.63 2.95
CA VAL A 369 -12.02 21.39 3.38
C VAL A 369 -13.10 20.40 3.85
N ASN A 370 -13.64 20.65 5.04
CA ASN A 370 -14.82 19.95 5.56
C ASN A 370 -16.09 20.51 4.93
N LYS A 371 -17.00 19.66 4.53
CA LYS A 371 -18.29 20.00 3.90
C LYS A 371 -19.49 19.32 4.55
N GLY A 372 -19.23 18.40 5.49
CA GLY A 372 -20.25 17.70 6.26
C GLY A 372 -20.74 18.50 7.47
N SER A 373 -21.60 17.90 8.23
CA SER A 373 -22.10 18.42 9.51
C SER A 373 -21.20 18.06 10.69
N GLU A 374 -20.36 17.03 10.51
CA GLU A 374 -19.44 16.54 11.53
C GLU A 374 -17.99 16.86 11.19
N PHE A 375 -17.22 17.15 12.22
CA PHE A 375 -15.84 17.61 12.09
C PHE A 375 -14.91 16.75 12.92
N LEU A 376 -14.03 16.02 12.24
CA LEU A 376 -12.97 15.25 12.88
C LEU A 376 -11.66 16.03 12.95
N ILE A 377 -11.33 16.74 11.89
CA ILE A 377 -10.10 17.54 11.71
C ILE A 377 -10.47 18.94 11.21
N PRO A 378 -9.68 19.97 11.47
CA PRO A 378 -9.90 21.30 10.92
C PRO A 378 -9.67 21.32 9.40
N ASP A 379 -10.21 22.33 8.74
CA ASP A 379 -9.72 22.73 7.42
C ASP A 379 -8.24 23.04 7.51
N TYR A 380 -7.45 22.59 6.50
CA TYR A 380 -6.01 22.79 6.57
C TYR A 380 -5.37 23.00 5.21
N ARG A 381 -4.19 23.60 5.23
CA ARG A 381 -3.27 23.72 4.11
C ARG A 381 -1.91 23.19 4.50
N LEU A 382 -1.32 22.42 3.58
CA LEU A 382 0.01 21.88 3.72
C LEU A 382 0.83 22.21 2.49
N PHE A 383 2.08 22.58 2.70
CA PHE A 383 3.08 22.68 1.64
C PHE A 383 4.36 22.00 2.09
N ASP A 384 4.88 21.08 1.29
CA ASP A 384 6.19 20.51 1.53
C ASP A 384 7.07 20.53 0.27
N TYR A 385 8.37 20.57 0.51
CA TYR A 385 9.39 20.35 -0.50
C TYR A 385 10.57 19.59 0.09
N GLY A 386 11.20 18.77 -0.76
CA GLY A 386 12.39 18.03 -0.42
C GLY A 386 13.43 18.12 -1.51
N LEU A 387 14.67 18.32 -1.11
CA LEU A 387 15.85 18.32 -1.97
C LEU A 387 16.63 17.03 -1.71
N PHE A 388 16.96 16.28 -2.74
CA PHE A 388 17.69 15.04 -2.58
C PHE A 388 18.86 14.89 -3.57
N ALA A 389 19.85 14.14 -3.13
CA ALA A 389 20.92 13.64 -3.97
C ALA A 389 21.22 12.19 -3.58
N THR A 390 21.26 11.31 -4.56
CA THR A 390 21.56 9.88 -4.39
C THR A 390 22.65 9.46 -5.36
N ALA A 391 23.46 8.49 -4.98
CA ALA A 391 24.51 7.95 -5.81
C ALA A 391 24.58 6.42 -5.66
N THR A 392 24.88 5.75 -6.77
CA THR A 392 25.21 4.33 -6.78
C THR A 392 26.55 4.12 -7.46
N CYS A 393 27.30 3.13 -6.97
CA CYS A 393 28.62 2.80 -7.51
C CYS A 393 28.80 1.28 -7.55
N SER A 394 29.23 0.76 -8.70
CA SER A 394 29.53 -0.66 -8.87
C SER A 394 31.02 -0.84 -9.15
N ILE A 395 31.74 -1.49 -8.21
CA ILE A 395 33.16 -1.78 -8.30
C ILE A 395 33.39 -3.27 -8.05
N ASN A 396 33.77 -3.99 -9.11
CA ASN A 396 33.98 -5.45 -9.04
C ASN A 396 32.78 -6.18 -8.44
N LYS A 397 32.95 -6.78 -7.25
CA LYS A 397 31.94 -7.54 -6.50
C LYS A 397 31.14 -6.70 -5.51
N MET A 398 31.39 -5.39 -5.45
CA MET A 398 30.80 -4.47 -4.48
C MET A 398 29.91 -3.44 -5.18
N ASN A 399 28.68 -3.33 -4.70
CA ASN A 399 27.76 -2.27 -5.09
C ASN A 399 27.49 -1.39 -3.86
N LEU A 400 27.77 -0.11 -3.99
CA LEU A 400 27.52 0.91 -2.98
C LEU A 400 26.35 1.76 -3.40
N SER A 401 25.52 2.13 -2.45
CA SER A 401 24.42 3.07 -2.68
C SER A 401 24.28 3.98 -1.46
N GLY A 402 23.91 5.23 -1.71
CA GLY A 402 23.67 6.16 -0.61
C GLY A 402 23.11 7.47 -1.11
N GLY A 403 22.73 8.32 -0.17
CA GLY A 403 22.22 9.63 -0.48
C GLY A 403 21.82 10.40 0.76
N VAL A 404 21.44 11.63 0.52
CA VAL A 404 20.98 12.59 1.52
C VAL A 404 19.76 13.32 1.00
N ARG A 405 18.91 13.73 1.93
CA ARG A 405 17.70 14.48 1.63
C ARG A 405 17.45 15.49 2.75
N TYR A 406 17.01 16.68 2.37
CA TYR A 406 16.44 17.69 3.27
C TYR A 406 14.97 17.90 2.92
N ASP A 407 14.10 17.92 3.92
CA ASP A 407 12.67 18.17 3.79
C ASP A 407 12.25 19.36 4.66
N HIS A 408 11.35 20.16 4.12
CA HIS A 408 10.61 21.18 4.86
C HIS A 408 9.11 20.99 4.63
N ARG A 409 8.35 20.96 5.73
CA ARG A 409 6.88 20.91 5.70
C ARG A 409 6.31 22.08 6.50
N HIS A 410 5.39 22.79 5.90
CA HIS A 410 4.56 23.79 6.58
C HIS A 410 3.12 23.32 6.61
N LEU A 411 2.50 23.31 7.79
CA LEU A 411 1.11 22.90 8.02
C LEU A 411 0.38 23.99 8.77
N HIS A 412 -0.76 24.40 8.24
CA HIS A 412 -1.66 25.39 8.84
C HIS A 412 -3.06 24.77 8.97
N GLY A 413 -3.63 24.79 10.17
CA GLY A 413 -5.02 24.40 10.45
C GLY A 413 -5.84 25.61 10.85
N ASP A 414 -7.04 25.73 10.26
CA ASP A 414 -7.95 26.84 10.51
C ASP A 414 -8.76 26.61 11.80
N ALA A 415 -9.17 27.71 12.44
CA ALA A 415 -10.07 27.63 13.60
C ALA A 415 -11.50 27.31 13.16
N LEU A 416 -12.22 26.54 13.98
CA LEU A 416 -13.66 26.33 13.86
C LEU A 416 -14.33 26.66 15.19
N VAL A 417 -15.34 27.52 15.15
CA VAL A 417 -16.20 27.87 16.27
C VAL A 417 -17.62 27.46 15.93
N GLU A 418 -18.19 26.55 16.70
CA GLU A 418 -19.55 26.06 16.54
C GLU A 418 -20.50 26.87 17.45
N ASP A 419 -21.69 27.18 16.94
CA ASP A 419 -22.76 27.77 17.75
C ASP A 419 -23.39 26.63 18.59
N ASN A 420 -23.51 26.84 19.88
CA ASN A 420 -24.14 25.85 20.75
C ASN A 420 -25.67 25.96 20.63
N ASP A 421 -26.35 24.90 20.26
CA ASP A 421 -27.81 24.85 20.03
C ASP A 421 -28.69 25.17 21.27
N ASN A 422 -28.05 25.30 22.44
CA ASN A 422 -28.73 25.75 23.64
C ASN A 422 -28.71 27.28 23.78
N ASP A 423 -29.85 27.94 23.69
CA ASP A 423 -30.15 29.38 23.64
C ASP A 423 -29.43 30.32 24.65
N ASN A 424 -28.45 29.83 25.44
CA ASN A 424 -27.70 30.62 26.41
C ASN A 424 -26.27 30.13 26.66
N ALA A 425 -25.69 29.32 25.77
CA ALA A 425 -24.34 28.82 25.97
C ALA A 425 -23.33 29.52 25.08
N ASP A 426 -22.13 29.74 25.60
CA ASP A 426 -21.02 30.30 24.88
C ASP A 426 -20.65 29.46 23.66
N ARG A 427 -20.22 30.10 22.58
CA ARG A 427 -19.66 29.45 21.40
C ARG A 427 -18.52 28.53 21.79
N VAL A 428 -18.51 27.31 21.26
CA VAL A 428 -17.45 26.33 21.52
C VAL A 428 -16.41 26.37 20.41
N GLU A 429 -15.17 26.71 20.75
CA GLU A 429 -14.04 26.59 19.82
C GLU A 429 -13.68 25.12 19.66
N ARG A 430 -14.15 24.48 18.59
CA ARG A 430 -13.86 23.06 18.27
C ARG A 430 -12.42 22.87 17.87
N PHE A 431 -11.93 23.71 16.98
CA PHE A 431 -10.53 23.72 16.55
C PHE A 431 -9.91 25.10 16.76
N LYS A 432 -8.66 25.10 17.23
CA LYS A 432 -7.83 26.31 17.35
C LYS A 432 -7.01 26.50 16.09
N ASN A 433 -6.88 27.77 15.66
CA ASN A 433 -5.93 28.09 14.60
C ASN A 433 -4.51 27.73 15.03
N PHE A 434 -3.77 27.06 14.17
CA PHE A 434 -2.35 26.80 14.39
C PHE A 434 -1.55 26.80 13.09
N SER A 435 -0.26 27.08 13.21
CA SER A 435 0.69 27.01 12.11
C SER A 435 2.00 26.42 12.60
N ARG A 436 2.49 25.38 11.93
CA ARG A 436 3.70 24.64 12.31
C ARG A 436 4.58 24.40 11.09
N GLY A 437 5.89 24.66 11.28
CA GLY A 437 6.94 24.29 10.35
C GLY A 437 7.76 23.13 10.91
N PHE A 438 8.16 22.19 10.04
CA PHE A 438 8.96 21.03 10.38
C PHE A 438 10.08 20.88 9.38
N ASP A 439 11.32 20.77 9.89
CA ASP A 439 12.52 20.55 9.09
C ASP A 439 13.11 19.19 9.43
N GLY A 440 13.62 18.48 8.42
CA GLY A 440 14.21 17.17 8.62
C GLY A 440 15.30 16.82 7.63
N PHE A 441 16.23 16.00 8.10
CA PHE A 441 17.25 15.38 7.28
C PHE A 441 17.06 13.87 7.26
N SER A 442 17.18 13.29 6.08
CA SER A 442 17.18 11.85 5.87
C SER A 442 18.46 11.45 5.12
N GLY A 443 18.94 10.25 5.36
CA GLY A 443 20.14 9.77 4.69
C GLY A 443 20.24 8.26 4.72
N SER A 444 20.95 7.68 3.76
CA SER A 444 21.24 6.26 3.74
C SER A 444 22.63 5.98 3.16
N LEU A 445 23.23 4.90 3.63
CA LEU A 445 24.46 4.33 3.10
C LEU A 445 24.35 2.81 3.15
N GLY A 446 24.46 2.19 1.98
CA GLY A 446 24.30 0.75 1.81
C GLY A 446 25.38 0.14 0.96
N MET A 447 25.63 -1.14 1.21
CA MET A 447 26.59 -1.97 0.50
C MET A 447 25.97 -3.33 0.21
N ALA A 448 26.10 -3.81 -1.03
CA ALA A 448 25.91 -5.21 -1.39
C ALA A 448 27.24 -5.76 -1.91
N TYR A 449 27.67 -6.89 -1.35
CA TYR A 449 28.96 -7.51 -1.67
C TYR A 449 28.80 -9.00 -1.96
N GLU A 450 29.28 -9.44 -3.12
CA GLU A 450 29.31 -10.85 -3.50
C GLU A 450 30.43 -11.57 -2.74
N LEU A 451 30.08 -12.21 -1.60
CA LEU A 451 31.01 -12.96 -0.77
C LEU A 451 31.56 -14.19 -1.49
N LEU A 452 30.65 -14.95 -2.10
CA LEU A 452 30.91 -16.15 -2.89
C LEU A 452 30.03 -16.12 -4.13
N PRO A 453 30.35 -16.87 -5.19
CA PRO A 453 29.41 -17.04 -6.30
C PRO A 453 28.02 -17.40 -5.77
N ASN A 454 27.02 -16.62 -6.12
CA ASN A 454 25.62 -16.78 -5.69
C ASN A 454 25.31 -16.44 -4.23
N LEU A 455 26.25 -15.95 -3.42
CA LEU A 455 26.04 -15.51 -2.04
C LEU A 455 26.36 -14.02 -1.91
N ASN A 456 25.36 -13.19 -1.66
CA ASN A 456 25.50 -11.76 -1.47
C ASN A 456 25.25 -11.39 -0.01
N PHE A 457 26.15 -10.61 0.56
CA PHE A 457 25.97 -9.93 1.84
C PHE A 457 25.51 -8.51 1.58
N LYS A 458 24.56 -8.05 2.37
CA LYS A 458 23.99 -6.71 2.29
C LYS A 458 24.03 -6.05 3.66
N ALA A 459 24.41 -4.78 3.70
CA ALA A 459 24.34 -3.95 4.89
C ALA A 459 23.86 -2.57 4.50
N ASN A 460 22.94 -2.00 5.27
CA ASN A 460 22.41 -0.66 5.04
C ASN A 460 22.17 0.04 6.37
N VAL A 461 22.60 1.28 6.47
CA VAL A 461 22.25 2.20 7.56
C VAL A 461 21.43 3.32 6.96
N SER A 462 20.25 3.56 7.50
CA SER A 462 19.37 4.61 7.02
C SER A 462 18.71 5.36 8.17
N CYS A 463 18.64 6.68 8.05
CA CYS A 463 17.93 7.54 8.99
C CYS A 463 16.86 8.33 8.23
N GLY A 464 15.67 8.41 8.81
CA GLY A 464 14.51 9.06 8.21
C GLY A 464 13.82 10.01 9.18
N PHE A 465 13.01 10.87 8.64
CA PHE A 465 12.25 11.91 9.32
C PHE A 465 10.77 11.82 8.89
N ARG A 466 9.85 12.05 9.85
CA ARG A 466 8.41 12.18 9.60
C ARG A 466 7.83 13.33 10.43
N ALA A 467 7.16 14.25 9.78
CA ALA A 467 6.36 15.26 10.45
C ALA A 467 5.03 14.68 10.94
N PRO A 468 4.51 15.13 12.11
CA PRO A 468 3.13 14.81 12.49
C PRO A 468 2.14 15.30 11.43
N ASN A 469 1.07 14.52 11.19
CA ASN A 469 0.01 14.92 10.25
C ASN A 469 -1.09 15.71 10.96
N ILE A 470 -2.11 16.12 10.19
CA ILE A 470 -3.21 16.94 10.68
C ILE A 470 -4.02 16.22 11.77
N SER A 471 -4.33 14.93 11.60
CA SER A 471 -5.09 14.16 12.59
C SER A 471 -4.31 14.03 13.91
N GLU A 472 -3.03 13.70 13.85
CA GLU A 472 -2.18 13.60 15.04
C GLU A 472 -2.06 14.93 15.81
N LEU A 473 -2.09 16.06 15.08
CA LEU A 473 -1.97 17.39 15.68
C LEU A 473 -3.30 17.94 16.18
N ALA A 474 -4.41 17.70 15.48
CA ALA A 474 -5.61 18.49 15.65
C ALA A 474 -6.93 17.74 15.54
N SER A 475 -6.95 16.40 15.58
CA SER A 475 -8.23 15.69 15.70
C SER A 475 -9.01 16.14 16.92
N ASN A 476 -10.32 16.31 16.79
CA ASN A 476 -11.24 16.57 17.89
C ASN A 476 -12.66 16.15 17.46
N GLY A 477 -12.90 14.85 17.38
CA GLY A 477 -14.16 14.32 16.90
C GLY A 477 -14.25 12.82 16.98
N GLU A 478 -15.44 12.31 16.70
CA GLU A 478 -15.72 10.89 16.65
C GLU A 478 -15.28 10.27 15.31
N HIS A 479 -14.86 9.02 15.37
CA HIS A 479 -14.57 8.14 14.24
C HIS A 479 -15.51 6.94 14.32
N GLU A 480 -16.59 6.97 13.57
CA GLU A 480 -17.64 5.94 13.60
C GLU A 480 -17.10 4.53 13.31
N GLY A 481 -16.30 4.36 12.26
CA GLY A 481 -15.75 3.06 11.87
C GLY A 481 -14.83 2.40 12.90
N THR A 482 -14.42 3.13 13.94
CA THR A 482 -13.60 2.62 15.05
C THR A 482 -14.25 2.83 16.42
N GLN A 483 -15.40 3.49 16.46
CA GLN A 483 -16.14 3.84 17.68
C GLN A 483 -15.25 4.51 18.72
N ARG A 484 -14.58 5.60 18.32
CA ARG A 484 -13.63 6.34 19.14
C ARG A 484 -13.80 7.83 18.98
N TYR A 485 -13.66 8.55 20.09
CA TYR A 485 -13.42 9.98 20.05
C TYR A 485 -11.92 10.24 20.06
N GLU A 486 -11.39 10.94 19.05
CA GLU A 486 -9.95 11.19 18.90
C GLU A 486 -9.59 12.63 19.21
N ILE A 487 -8.55 12.81 20.05
CA ILE A 487 -7.98 14.12 20.42
C ILE A 487 -6.55 14.21 19.91
N GLY A 488 -6.28 15.22 19.08
CA GLY A 488 -4.96 15.56 18.60
C GLY A 488 -4.09 16.20 19.66
N ASN A 489 -2.81 16.41 19.33
CA ASN A 489 -1.84 17.05 20.20
C ASN A 489 -0.91 17.96 19.39
N THR A 490 -1.16 19.26 19.43
CA THR A 490 -0.37 20.27 18.70
C THR A 490 1.08 20.40 19.20
N ALA A 491 1.43 19.81 20.35
CA ALA A 491 2.79 19.83 20.90
C ALA A 491 3.70 18.70 20.37
N LEU A 492 3.16 17.78 19.57
CA LEU A 492 3.93 16.67 19.00
C LEU A 492 5.15 17.16 18.21
N LYS A 493 6.24 16.42 18.36
CA LYS A 493 7.49 16.64 17.63
C LYS A 493 7.62 15.64 16.48
N PRO A 494 8.41 15.95 15.45
CA PRO A 494 8.70 14.99 14.39
C PRO A 494 9.31 13.70 14.92
N GLU A 495 8.94 12.60 14.28
CA GLU A 495 9.61 11.32 14.47
C GLU A 495 10.95 11.30 13.74
N GLN A 496 11.96 10.73 14.38
CA GLN A 496 13.28 10.49 13.79
C GLN A 496 13.64 9.02 13.97
N SER A 497 13.95 8.35 12.88
CA SER A 497 14.27 6.93 12.83
C SER A 497 15.70 6.72 12.35
N CYS A 498 16.44 5.83 13.01
CA CYS A 498 17.72 5.30 12.51
C CYS A 498 17.68 3.77 12.55
N GLN A 499 17.87 3.17 11.39
CA GLN A 499 17.75 1.72 11.15
C GLN A 499 19.05 1.14 10.58
N LEU A 500 19.43 0.00 11.11
CA LEU A 500 20.45 -0.90 10.55
C LEU A 500 19.74 -2.11 9.95
N ASP A 501 20.03 -2.43 8.71
CA ASP A 501 19.63 -3.66 8.02
C ASP A 501 20.86 -4.50 7.66
N LEU A 502 20.76 -5.80 7.90
CA LEU A 502 21.74 -6.81 7.48
C LEU A 502 21.02 -7.88 6.67
N GLY A 503 21.58 -8.26 5.53
CA GLY A 503 20.98 -9.24 4.64
C GLY A 503 21.98 -10.27 4.12
N LEU A 504 21.46 -11.47 3.83
CA LEU A 504 22.17 -12.51 3.08
C LEU A 504 21.21 -13.06 2.03
N ASP A 505 21.63 -13.01 0.78
CA ASP A 505 20.89 -13.57 -0.36
C ASP A 505 21.74 -14.67 -1.00
N TYR A 506 21.18 -15.88 -1.05
CA TYR A 506 21.78 -17.03 -1.73
C TYR A 506 20.87 -17.50 -2.85
N THR A 507 21.44 -17.74 -4.04
CA THR A 507 20.67 -18.22 -5.19
C THR A 507 21.47 -19.29 -5.94
N SER A 508 20.91 -20.49 -6.04
CA SER A 508 21.42 -21.57 -6.85
C SER A 508 20.31 -22.14 -7.76
N GLN A 509 20.61 -23.17 -8.52
CA GLN A 509 19.60 -23.86 -9.33
C GLN A 509 18.53 -24.59 -8.50
N ILE A 510 18.86 -24.96 -7.25
CA ILE A 510 17.98 -25.77 -6.39
C ILE A 510 17.40 -24.96 -5.25
N VAL A 511 18.11 -23.94 -4.75
CA VAL A 511 17.72 -23.19 -3.55
C VAL A 511 17.88 -21.69 -3.80
N SER A 512 16.85 -20.93 -3.47
CA SER A 512 16.90 -19.49 -3.28
C SER A 512 16.57 -19.17 -1.82
N ALA A 513 17.44 -18.44 -1.13
CA ALA A 513 17.24 -18.10 0.28
C ALA A 513 17.58 -16.63 0.53
N GLN A 514 16.80 -15.99 1.36
CA GLN A 514 16.99 -14.62 1.82
C GLN A 514 16.85 -14.58 3.34
N LEU A 515 17.80 -13.93 4.00
CA LEU A 515 17.72 -13.56 5.41
C LEU A 515 17.85 -12.04 5.50
N SER A 516 16.94 -11.40 6.21
CA SER A 516 16.99 -9.98 6.51
C SER A 516 16.80 -9.76 8.01
N LEU A 517 17.74 -9.08 8.64
CA LEU A 517 17.68 -8.69 10.05
C LEU A 517 17.65 -7.17 10.11
N PHE A 518 16.87 -6.61 11.02
CA PHE A 518 16.80 -5.16 11.20
C PHE A 518 16.75 -4.75 12.66
N ALA A 519 17.29 -3.57 12.95
CA ALA A 519 17.17 -2.90 14.23
C ALA A 519 16.94 -1.40 13.97
N ASN A 520 15.83 -0.88 14.47
CA ASN A 520 15.41 0.50 14.30
C ASN A 520 15.17 1.16 15.65
N ARG A 521 15.71 2.37 15.83
CA ARG A 521 15.40 3.24 16.95
C ARG A 521 14.67 4.47 16.43
N ILE A 522 13.52 4.78 17.06
CA ILE A 522 12.68 5.91 16.68
C ILE A 522 12.50 6.81 17.90
N SER A 523 12.85 8.07 17.76
CA SER A 523 12.55 9.11 18.76
C SER A 523 11.21 9.75 18.43
N ASN A 524 10.44 10.08 19.47
CA ASN A 524 9.11 10.69 19.38
C ASN A 524 8.10 9.84 18.55
N TYR A 525 8.15 8.52 18.62
CA TYR A 525 7.17 7.64 17.96
C TYR A 525 5.75 8.02 18.38
N ILE A 526 4.91 8.42 17.42
CA ILE A 526 3.55 8.93 17.65
C ILE A 526 2.55 7.79 17.60
N PHE A 527 1.64 7.71 18.55
CA PHE A 527 0.55 6.74 18.60
C PHE A 527 -0.61 7.30 19.41
N SER A 528 -1.80 6.73 19.28
CA SER A 528 -2.95 7.06 20.11
C SER A 528 -3.06 6.09 21.29
N THR A 529 -3.46 6.60 22.44
CA THR A 529 -3.73 5.81 23.65
C THR A 529 -5.10 6.17 24.21
N ARG A 530 -5.82 5.17 24.72
CA ARG A 530 -7.09 5.39 25.40
C ARG A 530 -6.86 6.17 26.69
N LEU A 531 -7.68 7.17 26.92
CA LEU A 531 -7.62 7.95 28.14
C LEU A 531 -8.38 7.23 29.26
N VAL A 532 -7.79 7.33 30.47
CA VAL A 532 -8.41 6.87 31.71
C VAL A 532 -8.39 8.01 32.73
N ASP A 533 -9.43 8.07 33.58
CA ASP A 533 -9.51 9.03 34.68
C ASP A 533 -8.58 8.64 35.85
N SER A 534 -8.56 9.45 36.90
CA SER A 534 -7.74 9.20 38.11
C SER A 534 -8.13 7.91 38.86
N ASN A 535 -9.28 7.35 38.60
CA ASN A 535 -9.79 6.11 39.19
C ASN A 535 -9.55 4.89 38.30
N GLY A 536 -8.99 5.10 37.08
CA GLY A 536 -8.76 4.06 36.10
C GLY A 536 -9.96 3.72 35.20
N ASN A 537 -11.06 4.51 35.26
CA ASN A 537 -12.18 4.35 34.36
C ASN A 537 -11.89 4.98 33.00
N HIS A 538 -12.48 4.43 31.94
CA HIS A 538 -12.36 5.01 30.60
C HIS A 538 -13.02 6.39 30.54
N VAL A 539 -12.35 7.33 29.88
CA VAL A 539 -12.94 8.63 29.56
C VAL A 539 -13.83 8.46 28.35
N ILE A 540 -15.11 8.86 28.48
CA ILE A 540 -16.11 8.80 27.43
C ILE A 540 -16.43 10.22 26.98
N THR A 541 -16.37 10.49 25.69
CA THR A 541 -16.77 11.76 25.07
C THR A 541 -17.74 11.42 23.93
N ASP A 542 -18.88 12.11 23.87
CA ASP A 542 -19.95 11.91 22.90
C ASP A 542 -20.41 10.44 22.74
N GLY A 543 -20.36 9.67 23.85
CA GLY A 543 -20.75 8.25 23.88
C GLY A 543 -19.63 7.27 23.58
N SER A 544 -18.49 7.72 23.08
CA SER A 544 -17.36 6.88 22.64
C SER A 544 -16.14 6.96 23.56
N ASP A 545 -15.37 5.87 23.60
CA ASP A 545 -14.07 5.83 24.27
C ASP A 545 -13.11 6.90 23.71
N THR A 546 -12.54 7.73 24.57
CA THR A 546 -11.67 8.83 24.17
C THR A 546 -10.22 8.38 24.04
N TYR A 547 -9.61 8.70 22.91
CA TYR A 547 -8.19 8.46 22.61
C TYR A 547 -7.45 9.78 22.38
N GLN A 548 -6.21 9.85 22.83
CA GLN A 548 -5.35 11.02 22.60
C GLN A 548 -4.05 10.62 21.94
N PHE A 549 -3.60 11.44 20.99
CA PHE A 549 -2.28 11.28 20.39
C PHE A 549 -1.17 11.70 21.33
N THR A 550 -0.19 10.82 21.48
CA THR A 550 1.00 10.98 22.30
C THR A 550 2.24 10.50 21.58
N SER A 551 3.42 10.69 22.18
CA SER A 551 4.66 10.19 21.61
C SER A 551 5.62 9.67 22.69
N GLY A 552 6.49 8.74 22.28
CA GLY A 552 7.54 8.17 23.10
C GLY A 552 8.68 7.62 22.27
N ASP A 553 9.81 7.32 22.91
CA ASP A 553 10.92 6.66 22.22
C ASP A 553 10.63 5.17 22.03
N ALA A 554 10.92 4.65 20.84
CA ALA A 554 10.64 3.28 20.47
C ALA A 554 11.87 2.56 19.91
N ARG A 555 11.86 1.23 20.02
CA ARG A 555 12.83 0.33 19.39
C ARG A 555 12.11 -0.84 18.76
N LEU A 556 12.37 -1.06 17.47
CA LEU A 556 11.87 -2.20 16.73
C LEU A 556 13.05 -3.05 16.27
N MET A 557 13.00 -4.35 16.54
CA MET A 557 14.01 -5.31 16.10
C MET A 557 13.32 -6.55 15.58
N GLY A 558 13.83 -7.12 14.49
CA GLY A 558 13.20 -8.30 13.93
C GLY A 558 14.00 -8.93 12.80
N GLY A 559 13.37 -9.91 12.19
CA GLY A 559 13.97 -10.60 11.06
C GLY A 559 12.94 -11.26 10.17
N GLU A 560 13.36 -11.45 8.95
CA GLU A 560 12.61 -12.10 7.88
C GLU A 560 13.49 -13.15 7.23
N VAL A 561 12.94 -14.34 7.04
CA VAL A 561 13.60 -15.44 6.33
C VAL A 561 12.68 -15.87 5.19
N TYR A 562 13.21 -16.03 4.02
CA TYR A 562 12.56 -16.67 2.88
C TYR A 562 13.44 -17.75 2.32
N VAL A 563 12.89 -18.92 2.06
CA VAL A 563 13.60 -20.05 1.45
C VAL A 563 12.66 -20.70 0.43
N ASP A 564 13.12 -20.82 -0.80
CA ASP A 564 12.45 -21.54 -1.86
C ASP A 564 13.38 -22.63 -2.38
N VAL A 565 12.89 -23.89 -2.35
CA VAL A 565 13.66 -25.08 -2.73
C VAL A 565 12.98 -25.76 -3.92
N HIS A 566 13.77 -26.04 -4.95
CA HIS A 566 13.36 -26.71 -6.18
C HIS A 566 14.04 -28.10 -6.26
N PRO A 567 13.60 -29.10 -5.45
CA PRO A 567 14.26 -30.40 -5.40
C PRO A 567 14.07 -31.18 -6.71
N LEU A 568 13.04 -30.85 -7.47
CA LEU A 568 12.74 -31.34 -8.81
C LEU A 568 12.32 -30.14 -9.67
N GLU A 569 12.49 -30.21 -10.99
CA GLU A 569 12.10 -29.13 -11.91
C GLU A 569 10.63 -28.70 -11.80
N ARG A 570 9.76 -29.60 -11.34
CA ARG A 570 8.31 -29.42 -11.21
C ARG A 570 7.83 -29.22 -9.78
N LEU A 571 8.70 -29.32 -8.81
CA LEU A 571 8.34 -29.23 -7.39
C LEU A 571 9.02 -28.03 -6.74
N HIS A 572 8.22 -27.13 -6.20
CA HIS A 572 8.64 -25.92 -5.48
C HIS A 572 8.12 -25.99 -4.05
N ILE A 573 8.98 -25.69 -3.11
CA ILE A 573 8.67 -25.65 -1.68
C ILE A 573 9.15 -24.33 -1.13
N SER A 574 8.22 -23.41 -0.91
CA SER A 574 8.53 -22.07 -0.40
C SER A 574 8.17 -21.96 1.08
N ASN A 575 9.03 -21.29 1.83
CA ASN A 575 8.79 -20.98 3.23
C ASN A 575 9.24 -19.56 3.53
N SER A 576 8.47 -18.83 4.30
CA SER A 576 8.88 -17.56 4.87
C SER A 576 8.46 -17.44 6.32
N PHE A 577 9.30 -16.80 7.11
CA PHE A 577 9.01 -16.46 8.49
C PHE A 577 9.32 -14.98 8.73
N SER A 578 8.46 -14.29 9.46
CA SER A 578 8.66 -12.90 9.84
C SER A 578 8.33 -12.70 11.31
N TYR A 579 9.16 -11.90 11.97
CA TYR A 579 9.03 -11.54 13.37
C TYR A 579 9.48 -10.11 13.62
N VAL A 580 8.74 -9.40 14.45
CA VAL A 580 9.12 -8.08 14.97
C VAL A 580 8.81 -7.98 16.46
N ASN A 581 9.76 -7.42 17.20
CA ASN A 581 9.59 -7.02 18.58
C ASN A 581 9.67 -5.49 18.64
N ALA A 582 8.53 -4.86 18.91
CA ALA A 582 8.35 -3.42 18.92
C ALA A 582 8.04 -2.96 20.36
N VAL A 583 8.92 -2.15 20.93
CA VAL A 583 8.82 -1.73 22.33
C VAL A 583 8.99 -0.22 22.47
N GLN A 584 8.24 0.36 23.39
CA GLN A 584 8.49 1.69 23.91
C GLN A 584 9.61 1.63 24.94
N LEU A 585 10.50 2.60 24.91
CA LEU A 585 11.60 2.71 25.87
C LEU A 585 11.12 3.44 27.13
N HIS A 586 11.63 3.00 28.27
CA HIS A 586 11.36 3.63 29.57
C HIS A 586 9.89 3.65 30.01
N GLN A 587 9.06 2.69 29.52
CA GLN A 587 7.66 2.57 29.89
C GLN A 587 7.40 1.39 30.85
N GLN A 588 6.26 1.46 31.56
CA GLN A 588 5.78 0.40 32.44
C GLN A 588 5.34 -0.83 31.67
N SER A 589 5.06 -1.94 32.36
CA SER A 589 4.82 -3.24 31.77
C SER A 589 3.62 -3.28 30.78
N ASP A 590 2.56 -2.55 31.06
CA ASP A 590 1.34 -2.46 30.25
C ASP A 590 1.51 -1.57 29.00
N ALA A 591 2.34 -0.52 29.09
CA ALA A 591 2.68 0.37 28.00
C ALA A 591 4.01 -0.01 27.28
N LYS A 592 4.60 -1.15 27.60
CA LYS A 592 5.91 -1.57 27.10
C LYS A 592 5.94 -1.79 25.59
N TYR A 593 4.89 -2.38 25.02
CA TYR A 593 4.86 -2.72 23.61
C TYR A 593 4.20 -1.63 22.78
N LEU A 594 4.57 -1.52 21.51
CA LEU A 594 3.89 -0.61 20.59
C LEU A 594 2.55 -1.19 20.15
N PRO A 595 1.53 -0.34 19.96
CA PRO A 595 0.23 -0.80 19.47
C PRO A 595 0.34 -1.34 18.04
N PHE A 596 -0.59 -2.26 17.69
CA PHE A 596 -0.72 -2.88 16.37
C PHE A 596 0.55 -3.55 15.84
N THR A 597 1.33 -4.16 16.73
CA THR A 597 2.47 -5.00 16.36
C THR A 597 1.98 -6.35 15.84
N PRO A 598 2.28 -6.75 14.57
CA PRO A 598 1.81 -8.01 14.02
C PRO A 598 2.35 -9.22 14.79
N ALA A 599 1.57 -10.29 14.81
CA ALA A 599 2.00 -11.57 15.33
C ALA A 599 3.15 -12.16 14.49
N PRO A 600 4.07 -12.96 15.08
CA PRO A 600 5.02 -13.74 14.29
C PRO A 600 4.27 -14.64 13.31
N ARG A 601 4.69 -14.65 12.03
CA ARG A 601 3.97 -15.32 10.96
C ARG A 601 4.87 -16.23 10.15
N TRP A 602 4.39 -17.47 9.91
CA TRP A 602 4.99 -18.40 8.98
C TRP A 602 4.05 -18.65 7.81
N LEU A 603 4.58 -18.46 6.59
CA LEU A 603 3.92 -18.81 5.34
C LEU A 603 4.73 -19.92 4.69
N GLY A 604 4.07 -21.00 4.32
CA GLY A 604 4.69 -22.10 3.60
C GLY A 604 3.80 -22.57 2.48
N ASP A 605 4.37 -22.98 1.35
CA ASP A 605 3.63 -23.63 0.29
C ASP A 605 4.44 -24.72 -0.42
N VAL A 606 3.70 -25.67 -0.98
CA VAL A 606 4.20 -26.70 -1.87
C VAL A 606 3.42 -26.60 -3.16
N ARG A 607 4.12 -26.29 -4.25
CA ARG A 607 3.59 -26.22 -5.60
C ARG A 607 4.15 -27.34 -6.46
N TYR A 608 3.28 -28.05 -7.14
CA TYR A 608 3.64 -29.05 -8.13
C TYR A 608 3.11 -28.68 -9.51
N GLU A 609 4.01 -28.61 -10.49
CA GLU A 609 3.67 -28.36 -11.88
C GLU A 609 3.33 -29.66 -12.60
N ILE A 610 2.05 -29.87 -12.89
CA ILE A 610 1.53 -31.06 -13.54
C ILE A 610 1.98 -31.10 -14.99
N MET A 611 1.97 -29.93 -15.66
CA MET A 611 2.27 -29.76 -17.07
C MET A 611 2.93 -28.41 -17.33
N CYS A 612 4.13 -28.40 -17.92
CA CYS A 612 4.90 -27.18 -18.18
C CYS A 612 4.83 -26.70 -19.64
N ASP A 613 4.65 -27.60 -20.63
CA ASP A 613 4.71 -27.31 -22.07
C ASP A 613 3.62 -28.08 -22.85
N GLY A 614 2.37 -27.94 -22.44
CA GLY A 614 1.25 -28.60 -23.10
C GLY A 614 0.78 -27.88 -24.37
N ARG A 615 0.21 -28.60 -25.30
CA ARG A 615 -0.36 -28.04 -26.54
C ARG A 615 -1.64 -27.24 -26.29
N THR A 616 -2.52 -27.76 -25.40
CA THR A 616 -3.81 -27.15 -25.06
C THR A 616 -3.80 -26.56 -23.64
N PHE A 617 -3.25 -27.28 -22.67
CA PHE A 617 -3.06 -26.83 -21.30
C PHE A 617 -1.58 -26.67 -21.04
N ASP A 618 -1.21 -25.53 -20.48
CA ASP A 618 0.17 -25.17 -20.21
C ASP A 618 0.29 -24.58 -18.81
N HIS A 619 1.49 -24.66 -18.20
CA HIS A 619 1.73 -24.18 -16.83
C HIS A 619 0.65 -24.63 -15.84
N MET A 620 0.17 -25.87 -15.98
CA MET A 620 -0.83 -26.44 -15.07
C MET A 620 -0.19 -26.79 -13.74
N TYR A 621 -0.70 -26.24 -12.66
CA TYR A 621 -0.18 -26.47 -11.31
C TYR A 621 -1.27 -26.67 -10.27
N VAL A 622 -0.86 -27.30 -9.16
CA VAL A 622 -1.59 -27.32 -7.89
C VAL A 622 -0.65 -26.83 -6.79
N LYS A 623 -1.12 -25.99 -5.88
CA LYS A 623 -0.36 -25.43 -4.76
C LYS A 623 -1.16 -25.56 -3.46
N LEU A 624 -0.58 -26.25 -2.46
CA LEU A 624 -1.08 -26.26 -1.09
C LEU A 624 -0.28 -25.26 -0.28
N ALA A 625 -0.97 -24.35 0.41
CA ALA A 625 -0.33 -23.31 1.21
C ALA A 625 -0.85 -23.29 2.65
N VAL A 626 0.04 -22.92 3.56
CA VAL A 626 -0.20 -22.77 5.00
C VAL A 626 0.08 -21.31 5.38
N ASP A 627 -0.84 -20.68 6.11
CA ASP A 627 -0.64 -19.39 6.75
C ASP A 627 -0.81 -19.59 8.28
N CYS A 628 0.30 -19.55 9.00
CA CYS A 628 0.33 -19.76 10.43
C CYS A 628 0.73 -18.47 11.14
N ASN A 629 -0.22 -17.89 11.85
CA ASN A 629 0.00 -16.77 12.74
C ASN A 629 0.18 -17.31 14.16
N LEU A 630 1.33 -17.05 14.76
CA LEU A 630 1.61 -17.46 16.12
C LEU A 630 0.85 -16.58 17.12
N ARG A 631 0.87 -16.94 18.38
CA ARG A 631 0.22 -16.17 19.42
C ARG A 631 0.87 -14.79 19.55
N GLN A 632 0.04 -13.70 19.61
CA GLN A 632 0.52 -12.37 19.93
C GLN A 632 0.26 -12.04 21.39
N ASN A 633 1.35 -12.04 22.17
CA ASN A 633 1.35 -11.66 23.59
C ASN A 633 2.07 -10.33 23.86
N HIS A 634 2.72 -9.76 22.83
CA HIS A 634 3.45 -8.50 22.90
C HIS A 634 2.57 -7.39 22.32
N TYR A 635 1.56 -6.99 23.08
CA TYR A 635 0.57 -6.00 22.67
C TYR A 635 0.53 -4.82 23.65
N TYR A 636 0.01 -3.70 23.22
CA TYR A 636 -0.15 -2.49 24.03
C TYR A 636 -1.40 -2.61 24.92
N ALA A 637 -1.18 -2.86 26.23
CA ALA A 637 -2.25 -3.13 27.15
C ALA A 637 -2.72 -1.88 27.94
N ALA A 638 -1.98 -0.77 27.89
CA ALA A 638 -2.33 0.44 28.62
C ALA A 638 -3.72 0.97 28.22
N GLY A 639 -4.52 1.37 29.21
CA GLY A 639 -5.90 1.79 29.03
C GLY A 639 -6.82 0.71 28.43
N GLY A 640 -6.44 -0.58 28.47
CA GLY A 640 -7.21 -1.64 27.83
C GLY A 640 -7.28 -1.56 26.31
N THR A 641 -6.33 -0.85 25.67
CA THR A 641 -6.32 -0.57 24.22
C THR A 641 -6.29 -1.84 23.38
N GLU A 642 -5.46 -2.81 23.75
CA GLU A 642 -5.31 -4.09 23.03
C GLU A 642 -5.36 -5.29 23.96
N THR A 643 -5.63 -6.47 23.37
CA THR A 643 -5.61 -7.76 24.06
C THR A 643 -4.78 -8.79 23.30
N SER A 644 -4.34 -9.86 23.98
CA SER A 644 -3.63 -10.96 23.30
C SER A 644 -4.47 -11.59 22.19
N THR A 645 -3.79 -12.13 21.18
CA THR A 645 -4.46 -12.83 20.09
C THR A 645 -3.98 -14.27 20.04
N PRO A 646 -4.89 -15.27 20.11
CA PRO A 646 -4.53 -16.68 19.98
C PRO A 646 -3.91 -17.00 18.62
N SER A 647 -3.04 -18.02 18.59
CA SER A 647 -2.52 -18.54 17.32
C SER A 647 -3.60 -19.18 16.46
N TYR A 648 -3.44 -19.06 15.15
CA TYR A 648 -4.29 -19.76 14.19
C TYR A 648 -3.49 -20.19 12.96
N THR A 649 -4.00 -21.22 12.27
CA THR A 649 -3.42 -21.72 11.02
C THR A 649 -4.53 -21.88 10.00
N LEU A 650 -4.30 -21.33 8.80
CA LEU A 650 -5.17 -21.45 7.63
C LEU A 650 -4.50 -22.36 6.61
N LEU A 651 -5.29 -23.26 6.04
CA LEU A 651 -4.87 -24.10 4.91
C LEU A 651 -5.58 -23.60 3.65
N ASN A 652 -4.80 -23.43 2.58
CA ASN A 652 -5.29 -22.88 1.32
C ASN A 652 -4.85 -23.78 0.16
N LEU A 653 -5.71 -23.96 -0.83
CA LEU A 653 -5.44 -24.73 -2.04
C LEU A 653 -5.62 -23.83 -3.26
N TYR A 654 -4.67 -23.89 -4.18
CA TYR A 654 -4.70 -23.13 -5.43
C TYR A 654 -4.41 -24.06 -6.60
N ALA A 655 -5.02 -23.80 -7.74
CA ALA A 655 -4.75 -24.45 -9.00
C ALA A 655 -4.85 -23.43 -10.13
N GLY A 656 -4.08 -23.62 -11.18
CA GLY A 656 -4.15 -22.75 -12.35
C GLY A 656 -3.62 -23.45 -13.60
N THR A 657 -4.01 -22.92 -14.76
CA THR A 657 -3.51 -23.37 -16.06
C THR A 657 -3.69 -22.26 -17.09
N ASP A 658 -2.77 -22.21 -18.05
CA ASP A 658 -2.92 -21.45 -19.27
C ASP A 658 -3.55 -22.34 -20.35
N ILE A 659 -4.54 -21.84 -21.08
CA ILE A 659 -5.17 -22.52 -22.19
C ILE A 659 -4.58 -21.95 -23.48
N LYS A 660 -4.04 -22.83 -24.33
CA LYS A 660 -3.45 -22.48 -25.62
C LYS A 660 -4.31 -22.96 -26.80
N SER A 661 -4.33 -22.17 -27.85
CA SER A 661 -4.84 -22.57 -29.17
C SER A 661 -3.84 -22.11 -30.22
N HIS A 662 -3.46 -23.01 -31.15
CA HIS A 662 -2.44 -22.73 -32.18
C HIS A 662 -1.12 -22.14 -31.61
N GLY A 663 -0.68 -22.62 -30.46
CA GLY A 663 0.55 -22.17 -29.79
C GLY A 663 0.45 -20.83 -29.06
N ARG A 664 -0.70 -20.13 -29.10
CA ARG A 664 -0.91 -18.86 -28.40
C ARG A 664 -1.79 -19.07 -27.16
N ARG A 665 -1.47 -18.39 -26.07
CA ARG A 665 -2.33 -18.35 -24.88
C ARG A 665 -3.62 -17.59 -25.21
N ILE A 666 -4.76 -18.25 -25.04
CA ILE A 666 -6.09 -17.68 -25.27
C ILE A 666 -6.82 -17.38 -23.96
N ALA A 667 -6.47 -18.06 -22.88
CA ALA A 667 -7.01 -17.79 -21.55
C ALA A 667 -6.07 -18.34 -20.47
N SER A 668 -6.14 -17.75 -19.26
CA SER A 668 -5.63 -18.34 -18.02
C SER A 668 -6.80 -18.55 -17.07
N VAL A 669 -6.84 -19.69 -16.40
CA VAL A 669 -7.89 -20.03 -15.43
C VAL A 669 -7.25 -20.37 -14.11
N TYR A 670 -7.73 -19.73 -13.04
CA TYR A 670 -7.28 -19.95 -11.67
C TYR A 670 -8.47 -20.34 -10.80
N ALA A 671 -8.25 -21.31 -9.93
CA ALA A 671 -9.21 -21.74 -8.92
C ALA A 671 -8.53 -21.82 -7.56
N SER A 672 -9.22 -21.46 -6.51
CA SER A 672 -8.69 -21.60 -5.15
C SER A 672 -9.76 -21.93 -4.13
N CYS A 673 -9.32 -22.45 -3.01
CA CYS A 673 -10.09 -22.59 -1.78
C CYS A 673 -9.24 -22.09 -0.62
N GLU A 674 -9.57 -20.93 -0.10
CA GLU A 674 -8.90 -20.34 1.07
C GLU A 674 -9.62 -20.75 2.35
N ASN A 675 -8.84 -20.91 3.44
CA ASN A 675 -9.35 -21.39 4.72
C ASN A 675 -10.21 -22.67 4.57
N ILE A 676 -9.64 -23.71 3.95
CA ILE A 676 -10.30 -25.00 3.64
C ILE A 676 -11.02 -25.57 4.86
N THR A 677 -10.40 -25.47 6.04
CA THR A 677 -10.91 -26.01 7.30
C THR A 677 -12.05 -25.15 7.91
N ASN A 678 -12.39 -24.03 7.29
CA ASN A 678 -13.35 -23.05 7.80
C ASN A 678 -13.04 -22.65 9.26
N ARG A 679 -11.76 -22.40 9.54
CA ARG A 679 -11.28 -21.97 10.86
C ARG A 679 -11.83 -20.58 11.16
N ALA A 680 -12.49 -20.41 12.30
CA ALA A 680 -12.79 -19.08 12.83
C ALA A 680 -11.49 -18.50 13.43
N TYR A 681 -11.12 -17.29 13.03
CA TYR A 681 -9.89 -16.64 13.47
C TYR A 681 -10.06 -15.12 13.50
N GLN A 682 -9.20 -14.47 14.26
CA GLN A 682 -9.06 -13.01 14.28
C GLN A 682 -7.59 -12.67 14.04
N ASN A 683 -7.32 -11.82 13.06
CA ASN A 683 -5.98 -11.24 12.90
C ASN A 683 -5.76 -10.20 14.01
N HIS A 684 -4.54 -10.13 14.56
CA HIS A 684 -4.22 -9.16 15.62
C HIS A 684 -4.41 -7.71 15.15
N LEU A 685 -4.19 -7.44 13.87
CA LEU A 685 -4.35 -6.13 13.24
C LEU A 685 -5.77 -5.86 12.70
N SER A 686 -6.72 -6.78 12.88
CA SER A 686 -8.13 -6.51 12.58
C SER A 686 -8.73 -5.61 13.65
N ARG A 687 -9.22 -4.43 13.25
CA ARG A 687 -9.92 -3.52 14.17
C ARG A 687 -11.18 -4.13 14.72
N LEU A 688 -11.85 -4.96 13.93
CA LEU A 688 -13.08 -5.66 14.30
C LEU A 688 -12.88 -6.64 15.48
N LYS A 689 -11.65 -7.04 15.78
CA LYS A 689 -11.32 -7.86 16.96
C LYS A 689 -11.57 -7.10 18.27
N TYR A 690 -11.45 -5.79 18.25
CA TYR A 690 -11.49 -4.94 19.46
C TYR A 690 -12.88 -4.36 19.75
N PHE A 691 -13.90 -4.83 19.04
CA PHE A 691 -15.29 -4.55 19.35
C PHE A 691 -15.74 -5.29 20.63
N ASP A 692 -16.92 -4.96 21.11
CA ASP A 692 -17.43 -5.45 22.38
C ASP A 692 -17.50 -6.98 22.50
N VAL A 693 -17.48 -7.44 23.75
CA VAL A 693 -17.64 -8.86 24.06
C VAL A 693 -19.07 -9.28 23.76
N ASN A 694 -19.22 -10.32 22.97
CA ASN A 694 -20.48 -11.01 22.78
C ASN A 694 -20.97 -11.59 24.11
N LYS A 695 -21.98 -11.00 24.74
CA LYS A 695 -22.50 -11.35 26.07
C LYS A 695 -23.01 -12.79 26.15
N ALA A 696 -23.61 -13.31 25.06
CA ALA A 696 -24.13 -14.68 25.02
C ALA A 696 -23.04 -15.75 24.93
N THR A 697 -21.88 -15.45 24.28
CA THR A 697 -20.84 -16.45 24.02
C THR A 697 -19.51 -16.17 24.73
N GLY A 698 -19.32 -15.00 25.31
CA GLY A 698 -18.07 -14.54 25.92
C GLY A 698 -16.93 -14.29 24.92
N ARG A 699 -17.20 -14.28 23.59
CA ARG A 699 -16.19 -14.03 22.56
C ARG A 699 -16.06 -12.53 22.30
N MET A 700 -14.83 -12.07 22.23
CA MET A 700 -14.54 -10.67 21.94
C MET A 700 -14.61 -10.39 20.42
N GLY A 701 -15.22 -9.28 20.04
CA GLY A 701 -15.20 -8.71 18.71
C GLY A 701 -15.83 -9.57 17.61
N VAL A 702 -15.52 -9.22 16.35
CA VAL A 702 -16.00 -9.88 15.14
C VAL A 702 -14.87 -10.67 14.47
N PHE A 703 -15.19 -11.86 13.94
CA PHE A 703 -14.22 -12.77 13.34
C PHE A 703 -14.02 -12.47 11.85
N ASN A 704 -12.82 -12.77 11.37
CA ASN A 704 -12.44 -12.63 9.95
C ASN A 704 -13.23 -13.62 9.06
N MET A 705 -13.19 -13.38 7.75
CA MET A 705 -13.86 -14.18 6.73
C MET A 705 -13.54 -15.67 6.86
N GLY A 706 -14.55 -16.52 6.73
CA GLY A 706 -14.42 -17.97 6.71
C GLY A 706 -13.92 -18.52 5.38
N ARG A 707 -14.22 -19.82 5.12
CA ARG A 707 -13.82 -20.48 3.87
C ARG A 707 -14.37 -19.77 2.64
N ASN A 708 -13.50 -19.63 1.62
CA ASN A 708 -13.79 -18.92 0.39
C ASN A 708 -13.31 -19.73 -0.82
N PHE A 709 -14.20 -20.01 -1.78
CA PHE A 709 -13.85 -20.59 -3.08
C PHE A 709 -13.79 -19.48 -4.10
N THR A 710 -12.76 -19.48 -4.93
CA THR A 710 -12.55 -18.47 -5.98
C THR A 710 -12.33 -19.13 -7.32
N VAL A 711 -12.90 -18.55 -8.37
CA VAL A 711 -12.55 -18.83 -9.78
C VAL A 711 -12.25 -17.51 -10.47
N LYS A 712 -11.16 -17.45 -11.23
CA LYS A 712 -10.72 -16.26 -11.99
C LYS A 712 -10.31 -16.68 -13.39
N VAL A 713 -10.73 -15.92 -14.38
CA VAL A 713 -10.39 -16.12 -15.79
C VAL A 713 -9.78 -14.85 -16.36
N VAL A 714 -8.69 -14.99 -17.10
CA VAL A 714 -8.00 -13.90 -17.79
C VAL A 714 -7.86 -14.27 -19.26
N VAL A 715 -8.32 -13.40 -20.15
CA VAL A 715 -8.35 -13.61 -21.62
C VAL A 715 -7.52 -12.51 -22.29
N PRO A 716 -6.27 -12.78 -22.69
CA PRO A 716 -5.49 -11.87 -23.51
C PRO A 716 -5.98 -11.91 -24.96
N ILE A 717 -6.09 -10.76 -25.61
CA ILE A 717 -6.50 -10.58 -26.99
C ILE A 717 -5.39 -9.83 -27.72
N SER A 718 -4.66 -10.51 -28.61
CA SER A 718 -3.68 -9.88 -29.50
C SER A 718 -4.42 -9.32 -30.72
N LEU A 719 -4.20 -8.05 -31.06
CA LEU A 719 -4.85 -7.32 -32.14
C LEU A 719 -3.88 -7.03 -33.28
#